data_cae4f6d7a0e10008ba05c8ae448225a3
#
_entry.id   cae4f6d7a0e10008ba05c8ae448225a3
#
_cell.length_a   1.000
_cell.length_b   1.000
_cell.length_c   1.000
_cell.angle_alpha   90.00
_cell.angle_beta   90.00
_cell.angle_gamma   90.00
#
_symmetry.space_group_name_H-M   'P 1'
#
loop_
_entity.id
_entity.type
_entity.pdbx_description
1 polymer ?
#
loop_
_entity_poly.entity_id
_entity_poly.type
_entity_poly.pdbx_seq_one_letter_code
_entity_poly.pdbx_strand_id
1 'polypeptide(L)'
;MAKTRKEKKSSETPLMKQYNQIKAKHPGALLLFRVGDFYETFGEDAVKAAKILGIVLTKRKNGSASHIELAGFPHHSLEVYLPKLVRAGERVAICDQLEDPKMTKKIVKRGVTELVTPGVALNDQVLEQKKNNFLAAVHIGKKSNGVAFLDISTGEFITAEGNFEYIDKVLQGFEPSEVIYSKQKHSKFEDNFGQRYYTYRLEDWIFSEDFGRETLNNHFGTKNLKGFGVEDLTDGIIAAGAILHYISEAQHDKVGHITKISRIEEDKYVWLDRFTTKNLELIHSQHENGGTLLSVLDETVTPMGGRLMKRWMVLPLKEKKPIESRLNAVDALLSNEEIRYELGERLKDINDLERLASKVAVGKVNPKEVNQLKKTLLQVEPMTSLLEKTKSEALLSIIDRLNPCKKLIDLINEQLDEDAAIQVGKGKVIADGFNKELDELRKLSNSGRTFLEELQKRESERTGITSLKVAFNNVFGYYIEVRNTHKDKVPEEWIRKQTLVSAERYITEELKEYEQKILGAEEKILVLERQLFQELVLSMADYINPIQFNAFLISQLDCLNSFATIAKQNNYSKPSVNDGLKIEIKEGRHPVIEQQMPLGEEYIPNDVYLDNDTQQIMMITGPNMSGKSAILRQTALISLMAQMGSFVPAKSAKLGIVDKVFTRVGASDNISSGESTFMVEMNETASILNNLSPKSLVLLDEIGRGTSTYDGISIAWAIAEYIHQHPQAHCKTLFATHYHELNEMTNKFPRIKNFTVAVKEVGTKILFLRKLVEGGSEHSFGIHVAKLAGMPNPVVERATKMLKELETSNRGSDKEKVKEAGNSADMQLSFFQLDDPVLEQIRDEVQNMDIDTLTPVEALFKLNEIKKLTGSSKEKSKR
;
A
#
# COMPACT_ATOMS: atom_id res chain seq x y z
N MET A 1 3.08 5.48 -73.14
CA MET A 1 2.23 6.23 -72.18
C MET A 1 1.63 5.27 -71.20
N ALA A 2 2.23 5.14 -70.02
CA ALA A 2 1.75 4.31 -68.93
C ALA A 2 0.91 5.19 -68.00
N LYS A 3 -0.39 4.87 -67.90
CA LYS A 3 -1.32 5.51 -66.95
C LYS A 3 -0.98 5.09 -65.51
N THR A 4 -0.44 5.99 -64.72
CA THR A 4 -0.26 5.88 -63.27
C THR A 4 -1.62 5.65 -62.63
N ARG A 5 -1.82 4.46 -62.06
CA ARG A 5 -2.96 4.08 -61.25
C ARG A 5 -2.88 4.90 -59.94
N LYS A 6 -3.74 5.92 -59.80
CA LYS A 6 -3.95 6.62 -58.51
C LYS A 6 -4.47 5.58 -57.51
N GLU A 7 -3.67 5.31 -56.48
CA GLU A 7 -4.11 4.58 -55.30
C GLU A 7 -5.34 5.29 -54.69
N LYS A 8 -6.48 4.61 -54.69
CA LYS A 8 -7.65 5.07 -53.94
C LYS A 8 -7.28 5.01 -52.46
N LYS A 9 -7.07 6.18 -51.82
CA LYS A 9 -7.08 6.30 -50.38
C LYS A 9 -8.35 5.67 -49.84
N SER A 10 -8.27 4.59 -49.08
CA SER A 10 -9.39 3.98 -48.38
C SER A 10 -10.01 5.03 -47.47
N SER A 11 -11.25 5.42 -47.71
CA SER A 11 -11.94 6.38 -46.88
C SER A 11 -12.39 5.67 -45.61
N GLU A 12 -11.70 5.98 -44.49
CA GLU A 12 -12.18 5.60 -43.14
C GLU A 12 -13.60 6.11 -42.93
N THR A 13 -14.38 5.35 -42.14
CA THR A 13 -15.71 5.82 -41.72
C THR A 13 -15.59 7.07 -40.88
N PRO A 14 -16.54 8.03 -40.97
CA PRO A 14 -16.48 9.26 -40.16
C PRO A 14 -16.37 9.01 -38.65
N LEU A 15 -16.94 7.90 -38.12
CA LEU A 15 -16.83 7.48 -36.75
C LEU A 15 -15.38 7.13 -36.38
N MET A 16 -14.73 6.31 -37.24
CA MET A 16 -13.34 5.91 -37.02
C MET A 16 -12.37 7.08 -37.16
N LYS A 17 -12.66 8.04 -38.06
CA LYS A 17 -11.88 9.27 -38.13
C LYS A 17 -11.95 10.08 -36.85
N GLN A 18 -13.13 10.18 -36.22
CA GLN A 18 -13.28 10.84 -34.91
C GLN A 18 -12.55 10.06 -33.80
N TYR A 19 -12.67 8.74 -33.79
CA TYR A 19 -11.94 7.87 -32.84
C TYR A 19 -10.43 8.08 -32.95
N ASN A 20 -9.86 7.98 -34.17
CA ASN A 20 -8.43 8.13 -34.40
C ASN A 20 -7.90 9.54 -34.03
N GLN A 21 -8.69 10.58 -34.29
CA GLN A 21 -8.35 11.95 -33.87
C GLN A 21 -8.29 12.10 -32.34
N ILE A 22 -9.20 11.47 -31.61
CA ILE A 22 -9.21 11.50 -30.14
C ILE A 22 -8.10 10.61 -29.59
N LYS A 23 -7.91 9.41 -30.14
CA LYS A 23 -6.83 8.49 -29.73
C LYS A 23 -5.45 9.10 -29.90
N ALA A 24 -5.23 9.84 -30.99
CA ALA A 24 -3.96 10.54 -31.24
C ALA A 24 -3.61 11.60 -30.17
N LYS A 25 -4.61 12.15 -29.46
CA LYS A 25 -4.42 13.08 -28.33
C LYS A 25 -4.08 12.34 -27.03
N HIS A 26 -4.43 11.07 -26.90
CA HIS A 26 -4.22 10.24 -25.72
C HIS A 26 -3.51 8.92 -26.10
N PRO A 27 -2.26 8.99 -26.61
CA PRO A 27 -1.58 7.83 -27.22
C PRO A 27 -1.30 6.69 -26.24
N GLY A 28 -1.16 6.97 -24.97
CA GLY A 28 -0.88 5.98 -23.93
C GLY A 28 -2.11 5.44 -23.19
N ALA A 29 -3.32 5.86 -23.55
CA ALA A 29 -4.53 5.49 -22.83
C ALA A 29 -5.42 4.56 -23.68
N LEU A 30 -6.01 3.54 -23.05
CA LEU A 30 -7.07 2.73 -23.64
C LEU A 30 -8.33 3.59 -23.77
N LEU A 31 -8.85 3.75 -25.01
CA LEU A 31 -9.95 4.65 -25.28
C LEU A 31 -11.29 3.91 -25.23
N LEU A 32 -12.11 4.20 -24.22
CA LEU A 32 -13.51 3.78 -24.14
C LEU A 32 -14.39 4.79 -24.89
N PHE A 33 -14.79 4.49 -26.08
CA PHE A 33 -15.47 5.40 -26.98
C PHE A 33 -16.99 5.13 -27.01
N ARG A 34 -17.81 6.08 -26.59
CA ARG A 34 -19.25 5.93 -26.50
C ARG A 34 -19.90 5.85 -27.88
N VAL A 35 -20.53 4.71 -28.18
CA VAL A 35 -21.29 4.49 -29.42
C VAL A 35 -22.69 4.01 -29.04
N GLY A 36 -23.68 4.91 -29.08
CA GLY A 36 -25.03 4.61 -28.60
C GLY A 36 -25.03 4.18 -27.12
N ASP A 37 -25.51 2.99 -26.85
CA ASP A 37 -25.60 2.44 -25.50
C ASP A 37 -24.36 1.64 -25.06
N PHE A 38 -23.28 1.64 -25.85
CA PHE A 38 -22.05 0.91 -25.58
C PHE A 38 -20.84 1.83 -25.45
N TYR A 39 -19.87 1.43 -24.62
CA TYR A 39 -18.49 1.81 -24.77
C TYR A 39 -17.78 0.78 -25.64
N GLU A 40 -17.26 1.23 -26.77
CA GLU A 40 -16.52 0.43 -27.74
C GLU A 40 -15.03 0.81 -27.75
N THR A 41 -14.15 -0.17 -27.88
CA THR A 41 -12.72 0.00 -28.11
C THR A 41 -12.32 -0.64 -29.43
N PHE A 42 -11.28 -0.11 -30.10
CA PHE A 42 -10.87 -0.56 -31.40
C PHE A 42 -9.38 -0.90 -31.48
N GLY A 43 -9.00 -1.80 -32.40
CA GLY A 43 -7.61 -2.18 -32.68
C GLY A 43 -6.91 -2.79 -31.45
N GLU A 44 -5.71 -2.33 -31.15
CA GLU A 44 -4.93 -2.82 -30.01
C GLU A 44 -5.63 -2.65 -28.66
N ASP A 45 -6.35 -1.53 -28.47
CA ASP A 45 -7.13 -1.30 -27.25
C ASP A 45 -8.22 -2.36 -27.08
N ALA A 46 -8.85 -2.81 -28.18
CA ALA A 46 -9.87 -3.86 -28.14
C ALA A 46 -9.27 -5.22 -27.73
N VAL A 47 -8.10 -5.56 -28.23
CA VAL A 47 -7.39 -6.80 -27.86
C VAL A 47 -7.02 -6.80 -26.38
N LYS A 48 -6.46 -5.68 -25.89
CA LYS A 48 -6.12 -5.52 -24.46
C LYS A 48 -7.37 -5.59 -23.58
N ALA A 49 -8.41 -4.81 -23.91
CA ALA A 49 -9.64 -4.78 -23.14
C ALA A 49 -10.30 -6.16 -23.09
N ALA A 50 -10.40 -6.88 -24.22
CA ALA A 50 -10.97 -8.22 -24.27
C ALA A 50 -10.23 -9.20 -23.35
N LYS A 51 -8.89 -9.14 -23.34
CA LYS A 51 -8.05 -10.01 -22.49
C LYS A 51 -8.25 -9.72 -21.00
N ILE A 52 -8.25 -8.43 -20.61
CA ILE A 52 -8.36 -8.04 -19.19
C ILE A 52 -9.77 -8.26 -18.66
N LEU A 53 -10.78 -7.90 -19.45
CA LEU A 53 -12.18 -7.92 -19.00
C LEU A 53 -12.87 -9.29 -19.18
N GLY A 54 -12.28 -10.19 -19.98
CA GLY A 54 -12.91 -11.47 -20.34
C GLY A 54 -14.13 -11.31 -21.25
N ILE A 55 -14.18 -10.25 -22.08
CA ILE A 55 -15.28 -9.98 -23.02
C ILE A 55 -14.93 -10.42 -24.43
N VAL A 56 -15.95 -10.60 -25.27
CA VAL A 56 -15.78 -11.10 -26.63
C VAL A 56 -15.08 -10.09 -27.52
N LEU A 57 -14.00 -10.52 -28.19
CA LEU A 57 -13.32 -9.76 -29.23
C LEU A 57 -13.98 -10.05 -30.58
N THR A 58 -14.51 -9.03 -31.21
CA THR A 58 -15.19 -9.10 -32.53
C THR A 58 -14.45 -8.26 -33.57
N LYS A 59 -14.97 -8.20 -34.78
CA LYS A 59 -14.43 -7.37 -35.87
C LYS A 59 -15.52 -6.51 -36.49
N ARG A 60 -15.19 -5.23 -36.73
CA ARG A 60 -16.07 -4.25 -37.41
C ARG A 60 -15.50 -3.87 -38.75
N LYS A 61 -16.37 -3.74 -39.76
CA LYS A 61 -16.00 -3.22 -41.09
C LYS A 61 -15.68 -1.72 -40.96
N ASN A 62 -14.50 -1.33 -41.46
CA ASN A 62 -14.07 0.07 -41.54
C ASN A 62 -13.88 0.47 -43.01
N GLY A 63 -14.95 1.01 -43.62
CA GLY A 63 -14.96 1.37 -45.05
C GLY A 63 -14.87 0.17 -45.98
N SER A 64 -14.30 0.38 -47.17
CA SER A 64 -14.39 -0.59 -48.28
C SER A 64 -13.40 -1.75 -48.26
N ALA A 65 -12.43 -1.78 -47.33
CA ALA A 65 -11.29 -2.70 -47.45
C ALA A 65 -10.74 -3.32 -46.17
N SER A 66 -11.11 -2.88 -44.94
CA SER A 66 -10.45 -3.38 -43.71
C SER A 66 -11.44 -3.70 -42.61
N HIS A 67 -11.12 -4.76 -41.86
CA HIS A 67 -11.79 -5.07 -40.61
C HIS A 67 -10.87 -4.57 -39.48
N ILE A 68 -11.43 -3.98 -38.44
CA ILE A 68 -10.74 -3.58 -37.22
C ILE A 68 -11.30 -4.38 -36.04
N GLU A 69 -10.42 -4.80 -35.14
CA GLU A 69 -10.81 -5.46 -33.90
C GLU A 69 -11.70 -4.52 -33.08
N LEU A 70 -12.73 -5.08 -32.45
CA LEU A 70 -13.73 -4.40 -31.63
C LEU A 70 -14.00 -5.21 -30.38
N ALA A 71 -13.96 -4.56 -29.24
CA ALA A 71 -14.51 -5.06 -27.98
C ALA A 71 -15.34 -3.95 -27.34
N GLY A 72 -16.40 -4.32 -26.62
CA GLY A 72 -17.25 -3.32 -25.99
C GLY A 72 -18.20 -3.92 -24.96
N PHE A 73 -18.74 -3.04 -24.14
CA PHE A 73 -19.72 -3.39 -23.10
C PHE A 73 -20.78 -2.27 -22.97
N PRO A 74 -21.97 -2.58 -22.42
CA PRO A 74 -23.02 -1.58 -22.21
C PRO A 74 -22.54 -0.44 -21.32
N HIS A 75 -22.85 0.81 -21.67
CA HIS A 75 -22.35 1.99 -20.96
C HIS A 75 -22.71 2.03 -19.45
N HIS A 76 -23.89 1.51 -19.10
CA HIS A 76 -24.32 1.43 -17.71
C HIS A 76 -23.48 0.43 -16.87
N SER A 77 -22.66 -0.39 -17.51
CA SER A 77 -21.75 -1.32 -16.85
C SER A 77 -20.33 -0.76 -16.68
N LEU A 78 -20.10 0.54 -16.97
CA LEU A 78 -18.80 1.19 -16.82
C LEU A 78 -18.21 0.97 -15.42
N GLU A 79 -19.04 1.13 -14.37
CA GLU A 79 -18.62 0.96 -12.97
C GLU A 79 -18.09 -0.45 -12.66
N VAL A 80 -18.49 -1.47 -13.42
CA VAL A 80 -18.03 -2.86 -13.23
C VAL A 80 -16.73 -3.15 -14.00
N TYR A 81 -16.58 -2.57 -15.20
CA TYR A 81 -15.47 -2.89 -16.10
C TYR A 81 -14.27 -1.93 -15.94
N LEU A 82 -14.49 -0.63 -15.69
CA LEU A 82 -13.44 0.34 -15.49
C LEU A 82 -12.47 -0.05 -14.38
N PRO A 83 -12.90 -0.49 -13.17
CA PRO A 83 -11.99 -0.91 -12.12
C PRO A 83 -11.04 -2.03 -12.52
N LYS A 84 -11.51 -2.97 -13.35
CA LYS A 84 -10.67 -4.09 -13.82
C LYS A 84 -9.55 -3.63 -14.73
N LEU A 85 -9.82 -2.68 -15.62
CA LEU A 85 -8.82 -2.09 -16.52
C LEU A 85 -7.77 -1.30 -15.71
N VAL A 86 -8.22 -0.44 -14.80
CA VAL A 86 -7.35 0.42 -13.99
C VAL A 86 -6.46 -0.42 -13.06
N ARG A 87 -7.01 -1.44 -12.40
CA ARG A 87 -6.24 -2.38 -11.55
C ARG A 87 -5.23 -3.22 -12.33
N ALA A 88 -5.48 -3.45 -13.63
CA ALA A 88 -4.50 -4.08 -14.51
C ALA A 88 -3.37 -3.13 -14.96
N GLY A 89 -3.36 -1.87 -14.47
CA GLY A 89 -2.35 -0.86 -14.79
C GLY A 89 -2.63 -0.05 -16.06
N GLU A 90 -3.81 -0.21 -16.70
CA GLU A 90 -4.14 0.55 -17.90
C GLU A 90 -4.64 1.95 -17.54
N ARG A 91 -4.20 2.93 -18.33
CA ARG A 91 -4.73 4.29 -18.34
C ARG A 91 -5.95 4.30 -19.26
N VAL A 92 -7.10 4.76 -18.79
CA VAL A 92 -8.38 4.64 -19.51
C VAL A 92 -8.95 6.03 -19.78
N ALA A 93 -9.07 6.40 -21.05
CA ALA A 93 -9.74 7.62 -21.48
C ALA A 93 -11.23 7.33 -21.74
N ILE A 94 -12.11 7.93 -20.95
CA ILE A 94 -13.56 7.84 -21.11
C ILE A 94 -14.01 8.92 -22.08
N CYS A 95 -14.55 8.51 -23.19
CA CYS A 95 -14.99 9.40 -24.28
C CYS A 95 -16.50 9.35 -24.43
N ASP A 96 -17.18 10.39 -23.99
CA ASP A 96 -18.65 10.50 -24.04
C ASP A 96 -19.15 11.40 -25.18
N GLN A 97 -20.46 11.32 -25.39
CA GLN A 97 -21.20 12.18 -26.32
C GLN A 97 -21.41 13.55 -25.66
N LEU A 98 -20.93 14.62 -26.32
CA LEU A 98 -21.04 16.01 -25.83
C LEU A 98 -22.33 16.68 -26.30
N GLU A 99 -23.11 16.04 -27.14
CA GLU A 99 -24.35 16.54 -27.72
C GLU A 99 -25.44 15.48 -27.62
N ASP A 100 -26.70 15.89 -27.48
CA ASP A 100 -27.84 14.98 -27.52
C ASP A 100 -28.00 14.41 -28.95
N PRO A 101 -27.96 13.07 -29.13
CA PRO A 101 -28.14 12.42 -30.42
C PRO A 101 -29.45 12.81 -31.11
N LYS A 102 -30.50 13.15 -30.36
CA LYS A 102 -31.82 13.53 -30.87
C LYS A 102 -31.83 14.94 -31.50
N MET A 103 -30.91 15.79 -31.11
CA MET A 103 -30.81 17.21 -31.53
C MET A 103 -29.90 17.38 -32.76
N THR A 104 -29.13 16.38 -33.17
CA THR A 104 -28.13 16.52 -34.21
C THR A 104 -28.42 15.60 -35.42
N LYS A 105 -28.39 16.18 -36.65
CA LYS A 105 -28.50 15.42 -37.90
C LYS A 105 -27.13 14.91 -38.41
N LYS A 106 -26.03 15.31 -37.76
CA LYS A 106 -24.65 14.94 -38.08
C LYS A 106 -24.17 13.89 -37.11
N ILE A 107 -22.92 13.42 -37.29
CA ILE A 107 -22.27 12.58 -36.32
C ILE A 107 -22.15 13.35 -34.98
N VAL A 108 -22.63 12.75 -33.91
CA VAL A 108 -22.60 13.29 -32.54
C VAL A 108 -21.14 13.60 -32.17
N LYS A 109 -20.90 14.82 -31.71
CA LYS A 109 -19.59 15.24 -31.23
C LYS A 109 -19.25 14.51 -29.91
N ARG A 110 -18.05 13.99 -29.83
CA ARG A 110 -17.53 13.26 -28.67
C ARG A 110 -16.25 13.88 -28.21
N GLY A 111 -15.97 13.75 -26.91
CA GLY A 111 -14.73 14.20 -26.28
C GLY A 111 -14.41 13.34 -25.08
N VAL A 112 -13.13 13.33 -24.69
CA VAL A 112 -12.70 12.70 -23.44
C VAL A 112 -13.23 13.56 -22.29
N THR A 113 -14.03 12.96 -21.43
CA THR A 113 -14.61 13.60 -20.25
C THR A 113 -13.81 13.32 -18.99
N GLU A 114 -13.05 12.23 -18.98
CA GLU A 114 -12.21 11.84 -17.84
C GLU A 114 -11.10 10.90 -18.31
N LEU A 115 -9.88 11.08 -17.79
CA LEU A 115 -8.79 10.14 -17.94
C LEU A 115 -8.54 9.49 -16.57
N VAL A 116 -8.89 8.24 -16.44
CA VAL A 116 -8.69 7.46 -15.20
C VAL A 116 -7.41 6.65 -15.32
N THR A 117 -6.52 6.81 -14.34
CA THR A 117 -5.25 6.09 -14.27
C THR A 117 -5.12 5.37 -12.94
N PRO A 118 -4.16 4.43 -12.77
CA PRO A 118 -3.95 3.77 -11.49
C PRO A 118 -3.77 4.73 -10.30
N GLY A 119 -3.06 5.85 -10.51
CA GLY A 119 -2.81 6.87 -9.49
C GLY A 119 -3.89 7.96 -9.40
N VAL A 120 -4.79 8.07 -10.40
CA VAL A 120 -5.81 9.12 -10.46
C VAL A 120 -7.18 8.47 -10.61
N ALA A 121 -7.79 8.09 -9.50
CA ALA A 121 -9.12 7.49 -9.43
C ALA A 121 -9.92 8.08 -8.28
N LEU A 122 -11.19 8.43 -8.55
CA LEU A 122 -12.15 8.93 -7.56
C LEU A 122 -13.31 7.93 -7.34
N ASN A 123 -13.39 6.88 -8.14
CA ASN A 123 -14.46 5.89 -8.07
C ASN A 123 -14.18 4.89 -6.93
N ASP A 124 -15.09 4.79 -5.95
CA ASP A 124 -14.98 3.89 -4.80
C ASP A 124 -14.80 2.41 -5.18
N GLN A 125 -15.27 1.99 -6.35
CA GLN A 125 -15.09 0.61 -6.81
C GLN A 125 -13.67 0.31 -7.29
N VAL A 126 -12.90 1.35 -7.66
CA VAL A 126 -11.48 1.24 -7.99
C VAL A 126 -10.64 1.21 -6.71
N LEU A 127 -11.06 1.99 -5.71
CA LEU A 127 -10.32 2.26 -4.48
C LEU A 127 -10.54 1.18 -3.41
N GLU A 128 -9.47 0.84 -2.70
CA GLU A 128 -9.56 0.06 -1.47
C GLU A 128 -9.90 1.00 -0.29
N GLN A 129 -10.76 0.57 0.63
CA GLN A 129 -11.26 1.45 1.70
C GLN A 129 -10.16 1.90 2.66
N LYS A 130 -9.37 0.96 3.18
CA LYS A 130 -8.29 1.22 4.17
C LYS A 130 -6.91 1.47 3.52
N LYS A 131 -6.85 1.77 2.22
CA LYS A 131 -5.60 2.07 1.51
C LYS A 131 -5.70 3.41 0.77
N ASN A 132 -4.62 4.20 0.85
CA ASN A 132 -4.46 5.38 0.01
C ASN A 132 -4.19 4.96 -1.45
N ASN A 133 -4.62 5.81 -2.39
CA ASN A 133 -4.33 5.64 -3.81
C ASN A 133 -3.39 6.75 -4.28
N PHE A 134 -2.10 6.63 -3.94
CA PHE A 134 -1.13 7.65 -4.25
C PHE A 134 -0.69 7.65 -5.72
N LEU A 135 -0.79 8.81 -6.36
CA LEU A 135 0.03 9.20 -7.49
C LEU A 135 1.34 9.79 -6.93
N ALA A 136 2.48 9.29 -7.38
CA ALA A 136 3.78 9.87 -7.02
C ALA A 136 4.44 10.55 -8.22
N ALA A 137 5.21 11.63 -7.96
CA ALA A 137 6.14 12.20 -8.93
C ALA A 137 7.55 12.15 -8.37
N VAL A 138 8.53 11.78 -9.22
CA VAL A 138 9.94 11.76 -8.85
C VAL A 138 10.72 12.74 -9.74
N HIS A 139 11.35 13.72 -9.12
CA HIS A 139 12.32 14.59 -9.77
C HIS A 139 13.74 14.15 -9.42
N ILE A 140 14.57 13.87 -10.45
CA ILE A 140 15.97 13.51 -10.29
C ILE A 140 16.81 14.75 -10.52
N GLY A 141 17.20 15.41 -9.43
CA GLY A 141 18.00 16.63 -9.46
C GLY A 141 19.49 16.40 -9.66
N LYS A 142 20.30 17.46 -9.47
CA LYS A 142 21.77 17.40 -9.55
C LYS A 142 22.44 17.08 -8.20
N LYS A 143 21.89 17.60 -7.11
CA LYS A 143 22.44 17.45 -5.73
C LYS A 143 21.56 16.60 -4.85
N SER A 144 20.26 16.77 -4.98
CA SER A 144 19.21 16.04 -4.27
C SER A 144 18.15 15.57 -5.27
N ASN A 145 17.20 14.78 -4.81
CA ASN A 145 16.07 14.33 -5.58
C ASN A 145 14.79 14.67 -4.80
N GLY A 146 13.72 14.99 -5.51
CA GLY A 146 12.43 15.29 -4.93
C GLY A 146 11.41 14.19 -5.21
N VAL A 147 10.53 13.96 -4.25
CA VAL A 147 9.33 13.13 -4.44
C VAL A 147 8.12 13.84 -3.88
N ALA A 148 7.00 13.72 -4.57
CA ALA A 148 5.72 14.15 -4.07
C ALA A 148 4.69 13.03 -4.25
N PHE A 149 3.71 12.98 -3.35
CA PHE A 149 2.61 12.01 -3.38
C PHE A 149 1.30 12.76 -3.23
N LEU A 150 0.31 12.40 -4.04
CA LEU A 150 -1.04 12.92 -3.92
C LEU A 150 -2.04 11.77 -4.01
N ASP A 151 -2.91 11.68 -3.02
CA ASP A 151 -4.13 10.88 -3.11
C ASP A 151 -5.31 11.82 -3.44
N ILE A 152 -5.74 11.83 -4.71
CA ILE A 152 -6.83 12.69 -5.16
C ILE A 152 -8.17 12.35 -4.48
N SER A 153 -8.33 11.11 -4.01
CA SER A 153 -9.59 10.69 -3.35
C SER A 153 -9.74 11.21 -1.92
N THR A 154 -8.62 11.56 -1.26
CA THR A 154 -8.61 12.09 0.11
C THR A 154 -8.14 13.53 0.19
N GLY A 155 -7.47 14.05 -0.85
CA GLY A 155 -6.84 15.36 -0.87
C GLY A 155 -5.52 15.40 -0.10
N GLU A 156 -4.94 14.24 0.25
CA GLU A 156 -3.66 14.18 0.92
C GLU A 156 -2.51 14.45 -0.04
N PHE A 157 -1.76 15.55 0.20
CA PHE A 157 -0.64 15.98 -0.61
C PHE A 157 0.60 16.16 0.24
N ILE A 158 1.64 15.38 -0.04
CA ILE A 158 2.88 15.34 0.74
C ILE A 158 4.10 15.36 -0.18
N THR A 159 5.20 15.93 0.28
CA THR A 159 6.45 16.00 -0.46
C THR A 159 7.67 15.75 0.43
N ALA A 160 8.75 15.27 -0.17
CA ALA A 160 10.04 15.06 0.48
C ALA A 160 11.18 15.33 -0.49
N GLU A 161 12.37 15.61 0.04
CA GLU A 161 13.60 15.82 -0.71
C GLU A 161 14.76 15.10 -0.01
N GLY A 162 15.65 14.46 -0.79
CA GLY A 162 16.78 13.74 -0.23
C GLY A 162 17.62 13.00 -1.29
N ASN A 163 18.48 12.11 -0.82
CA ASN A 163 19.24 11.24 -1.70
C ASN A 163 18.38 10.12 -2.31
N PHE A 164 18.92 9.34 -3.24
CA PHE A 164 18.17 8.25 -3.90
C PHE A 164 17.67 7.22 -2.89
N GLU A 165 18.45 6.88 -1.89
CA GLU A 165 18.10 5.89 -0.86
C GLU A 165 16.89 6.35 -0.04
N TYR A 166 16.86 7.62 0.36
CA TYR A 166 15.72 8.21 1.05
C TYR A 166 14.45 8.25 0.19
N ILE A 167 14.57 8.65 -1.08
CA ILE A 167 13.43 8.66 -2.00
C ILE A 167 12.88 7.25 -2.23
N ASP A 168 13.76 6.25 -2.43
CA ASP A 168 13.34 4.84 -2.59
C ASP A 168 12.61 4.32 -1.35
N LYS A 169 13.14 4.63 -0.15
CA LYS A 169 12.47 4.33 1.12
C LYS A 169 11.06 4.90 1.19
N VAL A 170 10.90 6.18 0.88
CA VAL A 170 9.60 6.86 0.96
C VAL A 170 8.64 6.30 -0.09
N LEU A 171 9.09 6.06 -1.33
CA LEU A 171 8.28 5.41 -2.36
C LEU A 171 7.77 4.04 -1.93
N GLN A 172 8.62 3.25 -1.26
CA GLN A 172 8.22 1.92 -0.79
C GLN A 172 7.29 1.98 0.43
N GLY A 173 7.48 2.94 1.31
CA GLY A 173 6.61 3.14 2.47
C GLY A 173 5.20 3.59 2.09
N PHE A 174 5.06 4.40 1.05
CA PHE A 174 3.77 4.92 0.58
C PHE A 174 3.11 4.06 -0.52
N GLU A 175 3.84 3.15 -1.15
CA GLU A 175 3.35 2.22 -2.18
C GLU A 175 2.47 2.91 -3.23
N PRO A 176 3.00 3.87 -4.01
CA PRO A 176 2.19 4.59 -4.97
C PRO A 176 1.64 3.65 -6.07
N SER A 177 0.40 3.89 -6.46
CA SER A 177 -0.26 3.14 -7.54
C SER A 177 0.26 3.52 -8.92
N GLU A 178 0.84 4.71 -9.05
CA GLU A 178 1.45 5.22 -10.29
C GLU A 178 2.57 6.19 -9.95
N VAL A 179 3.67 6.17 -10.74
CA VAL A 179 4.81 7.07 -10.59
C VAL A 179 5.06 7.82 -11.89
N ILE A 180 5.13 9.15 -11.82
CA ILE A 180 5.47 10.00 -12.97
C ILE A 180 6.87 10.58 -12.81
N TYR A 181 7.58 10.71 -13.91
CA TYR A 181 8.93 11.31 -13.96
C TYR A 181 9.26 11.86 -15.35
N SER A 182 10.35 12.63 -15.45
CA SER A 182 10.82 13.25 -16.70
C SER A 182 11.34 12.22 -17.71
N LYS A 183 10.95 12.35 -18.99
CA LYS A 183 11.37 11.45 -20.08
C LYS A 183 12.89 11.31 -20.21
N GLN A 184 13.66 12.40 -20.06
CA GLN A 184 15.12 12.40 -20.17
C GLN A 184 15.80 11.68 -18.99
N LYS A 185 15.10 11.43 -17.90
CA LYS A 185 15.64 10.77 -16.71
C LYS A 185 15.32 9.26 -16.65
N HIS A 186 14.80 8.69 -17.73
CA HIS A 186 14.34 7.29 -17.75
C HIS A 186 15.42 6.29 -17.29
N SER A 187 16.62 6.32 -17.89
CA SER A 187 17.71 5.42 -17.50
C SER A 187 18.06 5.55 -16.02
N LYS A 188 18.23 6.81 -15.52
CA LYS A 188 18.54 7.05 -14.10
C LYS A 188 17.41 6.59 -13.17
N PHE A 189 16.16 6.69 -13.60
CA PHE A 189 15.03 6.21 -12.83
C PHE A 189 15.06 4.68 -12.72
N GLU A 190 15.22 3.97 -13.85
CA GLU A 190 15.28 2.51 -13.86
C GLU A 190 16.50 1.97 -13.10
N ASP A 191 17.67 2.62 -13.22
CA ASP A 191 18.90 2.23 -12.52
C ASP A 191 18.73 2.28 -10.97
N ASN A 192 17.95 3.26 -10.45
CA ASN A 192 17.81 3.46 -9.00
C ASN A 192 16.53 2.81 -8.41
N PHE A 193 15.42 2.81 -9.16
CA PHE A 193 14.11 2.37 -8.65
C PHE A 193 13.59 1.09 -9.32
N GLY A 194 14.22 0.64 -10.41
CA GLY A 194 13.82 -0.55 -11.17
C GLY A 194 12.47 -0.38 -11.88
N GLN A 195 11.84 -1.52 -12.24
CA GLN A 195 10.55 -1.59 -12.95
C GLN A 195 9.40 -2.01 -12.03
N ARG A 196 9.45 -1.61 -10.77
CA ARG A 196 8.49 -2.05 -9.72
C ARG A 196 7.14 -1.34 -9.74
N TYR A 197 7.06 -0.17 -10.42
CA TYR A 197 5.91 0.72 -10.39
C TYR A 197 5.25 0.81 -11.76
N TYR A 198 3.96 1.06 -11.80
CA TYR A 198 3.33 1.57 -13.01
C TYR A 198 3.81 2.99 -13.23
N THR A 199 4.46 3.24 -14.37
CA THR A 199 5.12 4.52 -14.62
C THR A 199 4.57 5.25 -15.84
N TYR A 200 4.58 6.58 -15.74
CA TYR A 200 4.31 7.45 -16.88
C TYR A 200 5.36 8.57 -17.00
N ARG A 201 5.77 8.89 -18.23
CA ARG A 201 6.83 9.84 -18.50
C ARG A 201 6.28 11.13 -19.06
N LEU A 202 6.57 12.25 -18.39
CA LEU A 202 6.18 13.59 -18.81
C LEU A 202 7.32 14.34 -19.49
N GLU A 203 7.01 15.42 -20.18
CA GLU A 203 7.98 16.29 -20.83
C GLU A 203 8.85 17.01 -19.77
N ASP A 204 10.13 17.28 -20.12
CA ASP A 204 11.11 17.76 -19.14
C ASP A 204 10.83 19.16 -18.61
N TRP A 205 10.21 20.04 -19.43
CA TRP A 205 9.88 21.39 -19.01
C TRP A 205 8.94 21.47 -17.81
N ILE A 206 8.12 20.43 -17.60
CA ILE A 206 7.22 20.29 -16.44
C ILE A 206 8.04 20.13 -15.15
N PHE A 207 9.23 19.53 -15.23
CA PHE A 207 10.13 19.33 -14.10
C PHE A 207 11.12 20.49 -13.97
N SER A 208 10.62 21.73 -13.96
CA SER A 208 11.38 22.95 -13.71
C SER A 208 10.91 23.65 -12.44
N GLU A 209 11.83 24.36 -11.76
CA GLU A 209 11.52 25.03 -10.49
C GLU A 209 10.46 26.13 -10.67
N ASP A 210 10.65 26.97 -11.70
CA ASP A 210 9.73 28.09 -11.97
C ASP A 210 8.32 27.59 -12.23
N PHE A 211 8.18 26.55 -13.05
CA PHE A 211 6.88 25.92 -13.35
C PHE A 211 6.25 25.30 -12.12
N GLY A 212 7.02 24.55 -11.31
CA GLY A 212 6.54 23.92 -10.09
C GLY A 212 6.03 24.95 -9.07
N ARG A 213 6.82 26.02 -8.84
CA ARG A 213 6.43 27.13 -7.92
C ARG A 213 5.21 27.87 -8.40
N GLU A 214 5.15 28.23 -9.69
CA GLU A 214 3.99 28.91 -10.27
C GLU A 214 2.73 28.06 -10.14
N THR A 215 2.80 26.79 -10.52
CA THR A 215 1.66 25.85 -10.46
C THR A 215 1.11 25.71 -9.04
N LEU A 216 1.99 25.51 -8.05
CA LEU A 216 1.59 25.39 -6.64
C LEU A 216 1.04 26.71 -6.06
N ASN A 217 1.70 27.84 -6.33
CA ASN A 217 1.20 29.15 -5.88
C ASN A 217 -0.17 29.48 -6.45
N ASN A 218 -0.40 29.20 -7.74
CA ASN A 218 -1.69 29.40 -8.39
C ASN A 218 -2.76 28.49 -7.78
N HIS A 219 -2.43 27.22 -7.54
CA HIS A 219 -3.36 26.26 -6.95
C HIS A 219 -3.79 26.65 -5.53
N PHE A 220 -2.84 27.04 -4.67
CA PHE A 220 -3.12 27.42 -3.29
C PHE A 220 -3.54 28.90 -3.12
N GLY A 221 -3.50 29.69 -4.19
CA GLY A 221 -3.82 31.13 -4.14
C GLY A 221 -2.82 31.93 -3.27
N THR A 222 -1.56 31.53 -3.23
CA THR A 222 -0.51 32.13 -2.38
C THR A 222 0.62 32.73 -3.21
N LYS A 223 1.39 33.67 -2.58
CA LYS A 223 2.57 34.26 -3.23
C LYS A 223 3.84 33.46 -3.00
N ASN A 224 3.86 32.60 -1.99
CA ASN A 224 4.98 31.73 -1.65
C ASN A 224 4.46 30.51 -0.87
N LEU A 225 5.31 29.53 -0.67
CA LEU A 225 4.97 28.26 0.00
C LEU A 225 5.46 28.17 1.45
N LYS A 226 5.91 29.30 2.04
CA LYS A 226 6.44 29.35 3.43
C LYS A 226 5.41 28.87 4.46
N GLY A 227 4.13 29.25 4.28
CA GLY A 227 3.04 28.84 5.17
C GLY A 227 2.80 27.33 5.23
N PHE A 228 3.22 26.59 4.20
CA PHE A 228 3.14 25.14 4.15
C PHE A 228 4.43 24.46 4.65
N GLY A 229 5.52 25.22 4.92
CA GLY A 229 6.79 24.67 5.37
C GLY A 229 7.58 23.91 4.31
N VAL A 230 7.33 24.15 3.02
CA VAL A 230 7.97 23.47 1.89
C VAL A 230 8.79 24.37 0.98
N GLU A 231 8.92 25.67 1.32
CA GLU A 231 9.58 26.68 0.50
C GLU A 231 11.02 26.35 0.12
N ASP A 232 11.74 25.67 1.00
CA ASP A 232 13.13 25.26 0.89
C ASP A 232 13.34 23.93 0.13
N LEU A 233 12.27 23.19 -0.18
CA LEU A 233 12.32 21.89 -0.85
C LEU A 233 12.24 22.07 -2.38
N THR A 234 13.31 22.55 -3.01
CA THR A 234 13.30 22.85 -4.46
C THR A 234 12.93 21.65 -5.32
N ASP A 235 13.60 20.50 -5.13
CA ASP A 235 13.33 19.29 -5.91
C ASP A 235 11.95 18.68 -5.54
N GLY A 236 11.51 18.83 -4.28
CA GLY A 236 10.18 18.45 -3.81
C GLY A 236 9.06 19.30 -4.45
N ILE A 237 9.26 20.61 -4.59
CA ILE A 237 8.34 21.54 -5.26
C ILE A 237 8.20 21.20 -6.75
N ILE A 238 9.30 20.88 -7.42
CA ILE A 238 9.28 20.44 -8.82
C ILE A 238 8.43 19.18 -8.99
N ALA A 239 8.64 18.19 -8.13
CA ALA A 239 7.85 16.95 -8.15
C ALA A 239 6.36 17.22 -7.87
N ALA A 240 6.04 18.07 -6.88
CA ALA A 240 4.67 18.43 -6.55
C ALA A 240 3.95 19.19 -7.67
N GLY A 241 4.63 20.13 -8.33
CA GLY A 241 4.10 20.84 -9.51
C GLY A 241 3.78 19.89 -10.66
N ALA A 242 4.63 18.91 -10.91
CA ALA A 242 4.40 17.88 -11.93
C ALA A 242 3.14 17.06 -11.66
N ILE A 243 2.82 16.74 -10.40
CA ILE A 243 1.58 16.06 -10.02
C ILE A 243 0.35 16.89 -10.39
N LEU A 244 0.32 18.16 -9.98
CA LEU A 244 -0.83 19.04 -10.27
C LEU A 244 -1.05 19.22 -11.79
N HIS A 245 0.03 19.36 -12.55
CA HIS A 245 -0.06 19.40 -14.00
C HIS A 245 -0.66 18.12 -14.59
N TYR A 246 -0.17 16.95 -14.15
CA TYR A 246 -0.67 15.66 -14.61
C TYR A 246 -2.16 15.45 -14.33
N ILE A 247 -2.63 15.91 -13.19
CA ILE A 247 -4.05 15.84 -12.80
C ILE A 247 -4.91 16.74 -13.71
N SER A 248 -4.42 17.95 -14.02
CA SER A 248 -5.09 18.84 -14.97
C SER A 248 -5.14 18.24 -16.38
N GLU A 249 -4.05 17.64 -16.88
CA GLU A 249 -4.06 16.88 -18.14
C GLU A 249 -5.06 15.72 -18.12
N ALA A 250 -5.29 15.08 -16.96
CA ALA A 250 -6.29 14.04 -16.77
C ALA A 250 -7.73 14.56 -16.68
N GLN A 251 -7.93 15.86 -16.93
CA GLN A 251 -9.23 16.57 -16.90
C GLN A 251 -9.92 16.57 -15.52
N HIS A 252 -9.12 16.55 -14.45
CA HIS A 252 -9.57 16.78 -13.10
C HIS A 252 -9.30 18.24 -12.68
N ASP A 253 -10.05 19.20 -13.24
CA ASP A 253 -9.83 20.65 -13.00
C ASP A 253 -10.37 21.11 -11.63
N LYS A 254 -11.33 20.37 -11.07
CA LYS A 254 -11.92 20.66 -9.75
C LYS A 254 -11.18 19.93 -8.65
N VAL A 255 -10.08 20.50 -8.16
CA VAL A 255 -9.23 19.93 -7.11
C VAL A 255 -9.15 20.79 -5.85
N GLY A 256 -10.22 21.54 -5.57
CA GLY A 256 -10.32 22.47 -4.42
C GLY A 256 -10.21 21.81 -3.04
N HIS A 257 -10.33 20.48 -2.96
CA HIS A 257 -10.11 19.72 -1.72
C HIS A 257 -8.63 19.49 -1.41
N ILE A 258 -7.73 19.75 -2.35
CA ILE A 258 -6.28 19.74 -2.09
C ILE A 258 -5.93 21.11 -1.51
N THR A 259 -6.12 21.26 -0.21
CA THR A 259 -6.04 22.55 0.47
C THR A 259 -4.68 22.83 1.09
N LYS A 260 -3.82 21.83 1.17
CA LYS A 260 -2.49 21.94 1.78
C LYS A 260 -1.51 20.94 1.16
N ILE A 261 -0.23 21.30 1.22
CA ILE A 261 0.88 20.40 0.99
C ILE A 261 1.70 20.30 2.29
N SER A 262 2.14 19.10 2.64
CA SER A 262 2.94 18.83 3.84
C SER A 262 4.28 18.20 3.48
N ARG A 263 5.34 18.50 4.26
CA ARG A 263 6.63 17.83 4.08
C ARG A 263 6.75 16.61 4.98
N ILE A 264 7.44 15.58 4.51
CA ILE A 264 7.93 14.49 5.35
C ILE A 264 9.28 14.93 5.88
N GLU A 265 9.38 15.17 7.20
CA GLU A 265 10.63 15.52 7.86
C GLU A 265 11.33 14.24 8.31
N GLU A 266 12.45 13.91 7.66
CA GLU A 266 13.26 12.73 8.00
C GLU A 266 13.63 12.68 9.49
N ASP A 267 13.87 13.85 10.09
CA ASP A 267 14.28 13.96 11.50
C ASP A 267 13.16 13.62 12.50
N LYS A 268 11.90 13.62 12.09
CA LYS A 268 10.76 13.32 12.97
C LYS A 268 10.40 11.84 13.04
N TYR A 269 10.86 11.04 12.08
CA TYR A 269 10.45 9.65 11.96
C TYR A 269 11.62 8.68 11.96
N VAL A 270 11.40 7.47 12.47
CA VAL A 270 12.38 6.39 12.46
C VAL A 270 12.74 6.02 11.03
N TRP A 271 14.01 5.87 10.77
CA TRP A 271 14.50 5.34 9.51
C TRP A 271 14.24 3.83 9.46
N LEU A 272 13.37 3.43 8.53
CA LEU A 272 13.15 2.03 8.16
C LEU A 272 13.51 1.88 6.69
N ASP A 273 14.49 1.07 6.37
CA ASP A 273 14.79 0.75 4.99
C ASP A 273 13.80 -0.30 4.44
N ARG A 274 13.87 -0.53 3.13
CA ARG A 274 12.98 -1.48 2.44
C ARG A 274 13.08 -2.90 3.00
N PHE A 275 14.30 -3.29 3.35
CA PHE A 275 14.57 -4.62 3.85
C PHE A 275 13.97 -4.79 5.23
N THR A 276 14.11 -3.80 6.08
CA THR A 276 13.53 -3.78 7.43
C THR A 276 12.01 -3.87 7.42
N THR A 277 11.33 -3.09 6.60
CA THR A 277 9.86 -3.15 6.48
C THR A 277 9.39 -4.54 6.04
N LYS A 278 10.09 -5.15 5.07
CA LYS A 278 9.81 -6.49 4.55
C LYS A 278 10.17 -7.58 5.57
N ASN A 279 11.38 -7.51 6.15
CA ASN A 279 11.90 -8.55 7.06
C ASN A 279 11.15 -8.60 8.39
N LEU A 280 10.63 -7.47 8.86
CA LEU A 280 9.76 -7.39 10.05
C LEU A 280 8.30 -7.69 9.74
N GLU A 281 7.94 -7.89 8.47
CA GLU A 281 6.56 -8.13 8.03
C GLU A 281 5.58 -7.10 8.62
N LEU A 282 5.92 -5.80 8.47
CA LEU A 282 5.11 -4.75 9.08
C LEU A 282 3.73 -4.65 8.44
N ILE A 283 3.65 -4.65 7.10
CA ILE A 283 2.42 -4.46 6.32
C ILE A 283 2.09 -5.71 5.49
N HIS A 284 3.09 -6.32 4.85
CA HIS A 284 2.93 -7.47 3.97
C HIS A 284 3.70 -8.67 4.51
N SER A 285 3.05 -9.83 4.52
CA SER A 285 3.73 -11.09 4.82
C SER A 285 4.44 -11.65 3.59
N GLN A 286 5.55 -12.37 3.82
CA GLN A 286 6.26 -13.12 2.79
C GLN A 286 5.59 -14.46 2.48
N HIS A 287 4.61 -14.89 3.29
CA HIS A 287 3.86 -16.14 3.16
C HIS A 287 2.38 -15.86 2.95
N GLU A 288 1.72 -16.64 2.09
CA GLU A 288 0.29 -16.45 1.74
C GLU A 288 -0.65 -16.44 2.97
N ASN A 289 -0.33 -17.16 4.05
CA ASN A 289 -1.11 -17.19 5.29
C ASN A 289 -0.36 -16.58 6.49
N GLY A 290 0.70 -15.81 6.25
CA GLY A 290 1.49 -15.18 7.29
C GLY A 290 0.80 -13.97 7.88
N GLY A 291 0.90 -13.77 9.20
CA GLY A 291 0.46 -12.56 9.87
C GLY A 291 1.45 -11.41 9.69
N THR A 292 0.97 -10.19 9.84
CA THR A 292 1.78 -8.96 9.82
C THR A 292 1.57 -8.17 11.10
N LEU A 293 2.45 -7.20 11.41
CA LEU A 293 2.21 -6.31 12.54
C LEU A 293 0.91 -5.51 12.33
N LEU A 294 0.63 -5.10 11.08
CA LEU A 294 -0.62 -4.42 10.74
C LEU A 294 -1.84 -5.28 11.05
N SER A 295 -1.83 -6.56 10.70
CA SER A 295 -2.98 -7.46 10.99
C SER A 295 -3.23 -7.68 12.48
N VAL A 296 -2.22 -7.44 13.34
CA VAL A 296 -2.35 -7.50 14.78
C VAL A 296 -2.85 -6.19 15.38
N LEU A 297 -2.44 -5.04 14.84
CA LEU A 297 -2.71 -3.72 15.42
C LEU A 297 -3.90 -2.98 14.80
N ASP A 298 -4.38 -3.39 13.62
CA ASP A 298 -5.48 -2.68 12.92
C ASP A 298 -6.86 -3.26 13.26
N GLU A 299 -7.38 -2.85 14.41
CA GLU A 299 -8.79 -2.97 14.80
C GLU A 299 -9.56 -1.66 14.55
N THR A 300 -9.05 -0.79 13.68
CA THR A 300 -9.75 0.43 13.30
C THR A 300 -11.05 0.11 12.58
N VAL A 301 -12.10 0.86 12.87
CA VAL A 301 -13.41 0.65 12.27
C VAL A 301 -13.70 1.62 11.12
N THR A 302 -13.02 2.76 11.08
CA THR A 302 -13.17 3.73 10.00
C THR A 302 -12.13 3.53 8.88
N PRO A 303 -12.48 3.77 7.60
CA PRO A 303 -11.50 3.73 6.51
C PRO A 303 -10.32 4.68 6.72
N MET A 304 -10.58 5.88 7.26
CA MET A 304 -9.58 6.91 7.56
C MET A 304 -8.59 6.44 8.63
N GLY A 305 -9.10 5.79 9.69
CA GLY A 305 -8.28 5.18 10.75
C GLY A 305 -7.34 4.13 10.19
N GLY A 306 -7.83 3.23 9.32
CA GLY A 306 -7.00 2.20 8.69
C GLY A 306 -5.88 2.79 7.81
N ARG A 307 -6.15 3.87 7.06
CA ARG A 307 -5.12 4.60 6.29
C ARG A 307 -4.07 5.23 7.22
N LEU A 308 -4.51 5.88 8.30
CA LEU A 308 -3.61 6.48 9.28
C LEU A 308 -2.78 5.44 10.03
N MET A 309 -3.35 4.28 10.38
CA MET A 309 -2.65 3.18 11.04
C MET A 309 -1.45 2.70 10.20
N LYS A 310 -1.65 2.48 8.90
CA LYS A 310 -0.55 2.14 7.98
C LYS A 310 0.55 3.20 7.96
N ARG A 311 0.16 4.48 7.94
CA ARG A 311 1.11 5.59 7.98
C ARG A 311 1.92 5.61 9.27
N TRP A 312 1.28 5.43 10.43
CA TRP A 312 1.99 5.39 11.71
C TRP A 312 2.97 4.22 11.77
N MET A 313 2.68 3.13 11.08
CA MET A 313 3.53 1.94 11.04
C MET A 313 4.81 2.16 10.20
N VAL A 314 4.71 2.83 9.07
CA VAL A 314 5.89 3.12 8.21
C VAL A 314 6.65 4.38 8.63
N LEU A 315 6.02 5.24 9.43
CA LEU A 315 6.58 6.48 9.95
C LEU A 315 6.45 6.54 11.50
N PRO A 316 7.10 5.63 12.26
CA PRO A 316 7.12 5.71 13.73
C PRO A 316 7.85 6.98 14.18
N LEU A 317 7.41 7.56 15.28
CA LEU A 317 7.91 8.85 15.77
C LEU A 317 9.30 8.73 16.44
N LYS A 318 10.12 9.79 16.33
CA LYS A 318 11.39 9.95 17.05
C LYS A 318 11.32 10.97 18.19
N GLU A 319 10.23 11.68 18.33
CA GLU A 319 10.07 12.70 19.36
C GLU A 319 9.29 12.15 20.55
N LYS A 320 9.87 12.32 21.77
CA LYS A 320 9.30 11.81 23.01
C LYS A 320 7.89 12.33 23.30
N LYS A 321 7.67 13.65 23.19
CA LYS A 321 6.39 14.28 23.54
C LYS A 321 5.18 13.74 22.76
N PRO A 322 5.21 13.64 21.41
CA PRO A 322 4.11 13.05 20.65
C PRO A 322 3.89 11.57 20.96
N ILE A 323 4.97 10.80 21.22
CA ILE A 323 4.88 9.40 21.62
C ILE A 323 4.16 9.28 22.96
N GLU A 324 4.59 10.03 23.97
CA GLU A 324 3.96 10.03 25.30
C GLU A 324 2.50 10.48 25.26
N SER A 325 2.17 11.47 24.41
CA SER A 325 0.79 11.91 24.23
C SER A 325 -0.10 10.77 23.73
N ARG A 326 0.35 9.99 22.72
CA ARG A 326 -0.39 8.82 22.25
C ARG A 326 -0.51 7.74 23.32
N LEU A 327 0.59 7.41 24.01
CA LEU A 327 0.59 6.43 25.10
C LEU A 327 -0.35 6.81 26.23
N ASN A 328 -0.42 8.09 26.60
CA ASN A 328 -1.34 8.59 27.62
C ASN A 328 -2.80 8.56 27.19
N ALA A 329 -3.08 8.81 25.91
CA ALA A 329 -4.42 8.66 25.34
C ALA A 329 -4.89 7.19 25.36
N VAL A 330 -4.01 6.26 24.95
CA VAL A 330 -4.29 4.81 25.01
C VAL A 330 -4.53 4.36 26.47
N ASP A 331 -3.72 4.82 27.41
CA ASP A 331 -3.84 4.53 28.83
C ASP A 331 -5.19 5.00 29.41
N ALA A 332 -5.61 6.22 29.04
CA ALA A 332 -6.90 6.77 29.43
C ALA A 332 -8.08 5.97 28.90
N LEU A 333 -8.02 5.52 27.64
CA LEU A 333 -9.05 4.66 27.02
C LEU A 333 -9.06 3.26 27.64
N LEU A 334 -7.89 2.69 27.94
CA LEU A 334 -7.76 1.39 28.57
C LEU A 334 -8.32 1.38 30.00
N SER A 335 -8.07 2.46 30.75
CA SER A 335 -8.56 2.64 32.12
C SER A 335 -10.08 2.87 32.21
N ASN A 336 -10.72 3.28 31.11
CA ASN A 336 -12.16 3.58 31.04
C ASN A 336 -12.84 2.68 29.99
N GLU A 337 -13.08 1.44 30.35
CA GLU A 337 -13.57 0.40 29.42
C GLU A 337 -14.92 0.74 28.78
N GLU A 338 -15.84 1.33 29.54
CA GLU A 338 -17.17 1.76 29.05
C GLU A 338 -17.02 2.86 27.98
N ILE A 339 -16.18 3.86 28.23
CA ILE A 339 -15.92 4.94 27.30
C ILE A 339 -15.26 4.41 26.02
N ARG A 340 -14.28 3.52 26.18
CA ARG A 340 -13.60 2.88 25.05
C ARG A 340 -14.58 2.11 24.15
N TYR A 341 -15.47 1.31 24.76
CA TYR A 341 -16.48 0.55 24.04
C TYR A 341 -17.48 1.48 23.32
N GLU A 342 -18.04 2.48 24.03
CA GLU A 342 -18.98 3.44 23.44
C GLU A 342 -18.34 4.25 22.31
N LEU A 343 -17.07 4.65 22.46
CA LEU A 343 -16.31 5.30 21.38
C LEU A 343 -16.22 4.39 20.15
N GLY A 344 -15.91 3.10 20.34
CA GLY A 344 -15.86 2.12 19.26
C GLY A 344 -17.18 1.98 18.51
N GLU A 345 -18.31 1.95 19.24
CA GLU A 345 -19.65 1.88 18.61
C GLU A 345 -19.96 3.16 17.81
N ARG A 346 -19.63 4.35 18.34
CA ARG A 346 -19.83 5.61 17.60
C ARG A 346 -18.96 5.73 16.36
N LEU A 347 -17.73 5.22 16.41
CA LEU A 347 -16.83 5.18 15.26
C LEU A 347 -17.37 4.30 14.12
N LYS A 348 -18.16 3.26 14.39
CA LYS A 348 -18.81 2.45 13.36
C LYS A 348 -19.82 3.22 12.51
N ASP A 349 -20.43 4.26 13.08
CA ASP A 349 -21.37 5.12 12.38
C ASP A 349 -20.68 6.23 11.54
N ILE A 350 -19.36 6.32 11.62
CA ILE A 350 -18.55 7.29 10.89
C ILE A 350 -18.25 6.77 9.48
N ASN A 351 -18.71 7.52 8.47
CA ASN A 351 -18.37 7.27 7.08
C ASN A 351 -17.01 7.91 6.72
N ASP A 352 -16.50 7.61 5.53
CA ASP A 352 -15.23 8.14 5.03
C ASP A 352 -15.33 9.66 4.72
N LEU A 353 -15.12 10.50 5.72
CA LEU A 353 -15.18 11.95 5.58
C LEU A 353 -14.15 12.50 4.60
N GLU A 354 -12.94 11.89 4.49
CA GLU A 354 -11.92 12.37 3.55
C GLU A 354 -12.43 12.22 2.11
N ARG A 355 -12.93 11.04 1.74
CA ARG A 355 -13.46 10.79 0.39
C ARG A 355 -14.77 11.53 0.12
N LEU A 356 -15.63 11.67 1.12
CA LEU A 356 -16.86 12.46 0.98
C LEU A 356 -16.55 13.94 0.75
N ALA A 357 -15.60 14.52 1.47
CA ALA A 357 -15.15 15.90 1.26
C ALA A 357 -14.60 16.12 -0.16
N SER A 358 -13.80 15.17 -0.65
CA SER A 358 -13.26 15.22 -2.02
C SER A 358 -14.38 15.15 -3.07
N LYS A 359 -15.38 14.27 -2.90
CA LYS A 359 -16.55 14.19 -3.80
C LYS A 359 -17.38 15.46 -3.82
N VAL A 360 -17.54 16.10 -2.65
CA VAL A 360 -18.20 17.42 -2.56
C VAL A 360 -17.44 18.45 -3.37
N ALA A 361 -16.13 18.57 -3.19
CA ALA A 361 -15.30 19.55 -3.90
C ALA A 361 -15.31 19.40 -5.43
N VAL A 362 -15.30 18.14 -5.89
CA VAL A 362 -15.36 17.82 -7.33
C VAL A 362 -16.78 17.94 -7.89
N GLY A 363 -17.80 18.00 -7.03
CA GLY A 363 -19.22 18.05 -7.41
C GLY A 363 -19.75 16.67 -7.90
N LYS A 364 -19.10 15.57 -7.49
CA LYS A 364 -19.49 14.19 -7.82
C LYS A 364 -20.24 13.48 -6.67
N VAL A 365 -20.53 14.18 -5.57
CA VAL A 365 -21.31 13.65 -4.44
C VAL A 365 -22.78 13.47 -4.82
N ASN A 366 -23.39 12.39 -4.37
CA ASN A 366 -24.83 12.15 -4.56
C ASN A 366 -25.62 12.51 -3.28
N PRO A 367 -26.97 12.66 -3.37
CA PRO A 367 -27.80 13.11 -2.23
C PRO A 367 -27.71 12.19 -1.00
N LYS A 368 -27.60 10.87 -1.21
CA LYS A 368 -27.45 9.90 -0.12
C LYS A 368 -26.10 10.06 0.59
N GLU A 369 -25.02 10.32 -0.17
CA GLU A 369 -23.68 10.60 0.39
C GLU A 369 -23.64 11.89 1.20
N VAL A 370 -24.39 12.93 0.79
CA VAL A 370 -24.56 14.15 1.59
C VAL A 370 -25.25 13.88 2.94
N ASN A 371 -26.27 13.02 2.94
CA ASN A 371 -26.91 12.56 4.19
C ASN A 371 -25.95 11.71 5.05
N GLN A 372 -25.09 10.87 4.45
CA GLN A 372 -24.06 10.14 5.17
C GLN A 372 -23.04 11.09 5.83
N LEU A 373 -22.61 12.15 5.11
CA LEU A 373 -21.74 13.18 5.66
C LEU A 373 -22.41 13.87 6.84
N LYS A 374 -23.68 14.28 6.72
CA LYS A 374 -24.47 14.85 7.83
C LYS A 374 -24.53 13.91 9.05
N LYS A 375 -24.88 12.63 8.84
CA LYS A 375 -24.96 11.63 9.92
C LYS A 375 -23.62 11.47 10.65
N THR A 376 -22.52 11.50 9.91
CA THR A 376 -21.17 11.45 10.49
C THR A 376 -20.86 12.69 11.31
N LEU A 377 -21.16 13.89 10.81
CA LEU A 377 -20.94 15.14 11.56
C LEU A 377 -21.77 15.23 12.83
N LEU A 378 -22.96 14.65 12.86
CA LEU A 378 -23.81 14.55 14.06
C LEU A 378 -23.17 13.70 15.17
N GLN A 379 -22.20 12.83 14.88
CA GLN A 379 -21.49 12.04 15.90
C GLN A 379 -20.38 12.86 16.61
N VAL A 380 -19.96 14.00 16.07
CA VAL A 380 -18.83 14.77 16.63
C VAL A 380 -19.11 15.25 18.05
N GLU A 381 -20.27 15.88 18.31
CA GLU A 381 -20.61 16.39 19.67
C GLU A 381 -20.77 15.25 20.70
N PRO A 382 -21.50 14.16 20.42
CA PRO A 382 -21.59 13.02 21.34
C PRO A 382 -20.21 12.40 21.65
N MET A 383 -19.31 12.30 20.65
CA MET A 383 -17.94 11.80 20.86
C MET A 383 -17.13 12.74 21.74
N THR A 384 -17.22 14.07 21.52
CA THR A 384 -16.58 15.08 22.37
C THR A 384 -17.03 14.95 23.82
N SER A 385 -18.34 14.96 24.06
CA SER A 385 -18.94 14.85 25.40
C SER A 385 -18.61 13.53 26.11
N LEU A 386 -18.44 12.44 25.35
CA LEU A 386 -18.01 11.14 25.88
C LEU A 386 -16.56 11.21 26.35
N LEU A 387 -15.66 11.74 25.53
CA LEU A 387 -14.23 11.77 25.82
C LEU A 387 -13.83 12.81 26.87
N GLU A 388 -14.57 13.88 27.04
CA GLU A 388 -14.40 14.84 28.16
C GLU A 388 -14.45 14.15 29.54
N LYS A 389 -15.26 13.11 29.69
CA LYS A 389 -15.40 12.34 30.94
C LYS A 389 -14.10 11.66 31.37
N THR A 390 -13.17 11.38 30.41
CA THR A 390 -11.88 10.77 30.72
C THR A 390 -10.92 11.70 31.45
N LYS A 391 -11.12 13.02 31.35
CA LYS A 391 -10.22 14.07 31.86
C LYS A 391 -8.75 13.93 31.44
N SER A 392 -8.50 13.19 30.38
CA SER A 392 -7.15 13.01 29.82
C SER A 392 -6.75 14.20 28.98
N GLU A 393 -5.69 14.90 29.36
CA GLU A 393 -5.14 16.04 28.62
C GLU A 393 -4.83 15.65 27.16
N ALA A 394 -4.32 14.45 26.93
CA ALA A 394 -4.00 13.94 25.62
C ALA A 394 -5.26 13.81 24.72
N LEU A 395 -6.37 13.29 25.24
CA LEU A 395 -7.63 13.18 24.51
C LEU A 395 -8.31 14.54 24.37
N LEU A 396 -8.31 15.40 25.43
CA LEU A 396 -8.84 16.75 25.38
C LEU A 396 -8.17 17.57 24.27
N SER A 397 -6.86 17.48 24.11
CA SER A 397 -6.12 18.17 23.05
C SER A 397 -6.55 17.78 21.62
N ILE A 398 -7.17 16.63 21.43
CA ILE A 398 -7.73 16.18 20.16
C ILE A 398 -9.17 16.72 19.99
N ILE A 399 -10.02 16.50 20.99
CA ILE A 399 -11.44 16.82 20.90
C ILE A 399 -11.74 18.32 20.89
N ASP A 400 -10.94 19.14 21.58
CA ASP A 400 -11.07 20.61 21.58
C ASP A 400 -10.92 21.24 20.18
N ARG A 401 -10.32 20.49 19.26
CA ARG A 401 -10.08 20.90 17.87
C ARG A 401 -11.12 20.37 16.89
N LEU A 402 -12.03 19.49 17.34
CA LEU A 402 -13.12 19.00 16.51
C LEU A 402 -14.15 20.11 16.27
N ASN A 403 -14.59 20.24 15.02
CA ASN A 403 -15.61 21.21 14.63
C ASN A 403 -16.93 20.48 14.34
N PRO A 404 -17.99 20.68 15.11
CA PRO A 404 -19.27 20.01 14.87
C PRO A 404 -19.99 20.44 13.59
N CYS A 405 -19.51 21.46 12.88
CA CYS A 405 -20.08 21.97 11.62
C CYS A 405 -21.60 22.18 11.67
N LYS A 406 -22.14 22.74 12.77
CA LYS A 406 -23.60 22.91 13.02
C LYS A 406 -24.32 23.62 11.87
N LYS A 407 -23.77 24.73 11.38
CA LYS A 407 -24.36 25.45 10.26
C LYS A 407 -24.49 24.62 8.99
N LEU A 408 -23.55 23.72 8.73
CA LEU A 408 -23.63 22.82 7.60
C LEU A 408 -24.70 21.74 7.82
N ILE A 409 -24.79 21.21 9.02
CA ILE A 409 -25.84 20.24 9.39
C ILE A 409 -27.22 20.89 9.21
N ASP A 410 -27.40 22.11 9.72
CA ASP A 410 -28.66 22.85 9.61
C ASP A 410 -29.02 23.11 8.13
N LEU A 411 -28.05 23.53 7.32
CA LEU A 411 -28.20 23.75 5.89
C LEU A 411 -28.66 22.48 5.14
N ILE A 412 -28.03 21.34 5.45
CA ILE A 412 -28.41 20.05 4.84
C ILE A 412 -29.81 19.63 5.31
N ASN A 413 -30.14 19.79 6.60
CA ASN A 413 -31.46 19.44 7.14
C ASN A 413 -32.59 20.29 6.52
N GLU A 414 -32.35 21.57 6.26
CA GLU A 414 -33.33 22.46 5.65
C GLU A 414 -33.59 22.10 4.18
N GLN A 415 -32.55 21.73 3.43
CA GLN A 415 -32.64 21.59 1.99
C GLN A 415 -32.83 20.17 1.48
N LEU A 416 -32.27 19.16 2.18
CA LEU A 416 -32.23 17.79 1.70
C LEU A 416 -33.23 16.91 2.44
N ASP A 417 -33.95 16.08 1.70
CA ASP A 417 -34.83 15.07 2.30
C ASP A 417 -34.01 14.03 3.09
N GLU A 418 -34.50 13.58 4.25
CA GLU A 418 -33.79 12.62 5.09
C GLU A 418 -33.56 11.28 4.39
N ASP A 419 -34.54 10.85 3.60
CA ASP A 419 -34.50 9.63 2.79
C ASP A 419 -34.22 9.91 1.32
N ALA A 420 -33.41 10.93 1.04
CA ALA A 420 -33.09 11.36 -0.32
C ALA A 420 -32.63 10.20 -1.21
N ALA A 421 -33.16 10.16 -2.43
CA ALA A 421 -32.80 9.16 -3.43
C ALA A 421 -31.32 9.24 -3.79
N ILE A 422 -30.71 8.10 -4.17
CA ILE A 422 -29.29 8.07 -4.58
C ILE A 422 -29.03 8.96 -5.80
N GLN A 423 -30.03 9.08 -6.70
CA GLN A 423 -29.88 9.82 -7.95
C GLN A 423 -31.05 10.79 -8.12
N VAL A 424 -30.73 12.04 -8.45
CA VAL A 424 -31.76 13.04 -8.79
C VAL A 424 -32.63 12.53 -9.95
N GLY A 425 -33.95 12.59 -9.74
CA GLY A 425 -34.94 12.09 -10.70
C GLY A 425 -35.35 10.63 -10.53
N LYS A 426 -34.77 9.90 -9.57
CA LYS A 426 -35.19 8.53 -9.21
C LYS A 426 -35.93 8.46 -7.87
N GLY A 427 -36.44 9.58 -7.41
CA GLY A 427 -37.17 9.75 -6.15
C GLY A 427 -36.96 11.15 -5.63
N LYS A 428 -37.49 11.43 -4.44
CA LYS A 428 -37.44 12.72 -3.79
C LYS A 428 -36.00 13.00 -3.32
N VAL A 429 -35.52 14.24 -3.56
CA VAL A 429 -34.19 14.70 -3.16
C VAL A 429 -34.25 15.91 -2.24
N ILE A 430 -34.97 16.95 -2.64
CA ILE A 430 -35.11 18.19 -1.85
C ILE A 430 -36.26 18.06 -0.84
N ALA A 431 -36.08 18.59 0.37
CA ALA A 431 -37.09 18.57 1.43
C ALA A 431 -38.37 19.33 1.05
N ASP A 432 -39.50 18.86 1.56
CA ASP A 432 -40.77 19.58 1.37
C ASP A 432 -40.73 20.91 2.16
N GLY A 433 -41.30 21.96 1.59
CA GLY A 433 -41.37 23.29 2.20
C GLY A 433 -40.11 24.14 1.95
N PHE A 434 -39.04 23.61 1.41
CA PHE A 434 -37.83 24.36 1.10
C PHE A 434 -38.03 25.29 -0.10
N ASN A 435 -38.63 24.79 -1.19
CA ASN A 435 -38.86 25.58 -2.40
C ASN A 435 -40.32 25.53 -2.83
N LYS A 436 -41.01 26.67 -2.81
CA LYS A 436 -42.44 26.78 -3.10
C LYS A 436 -42.81 26.33 -4.53
N GLU A 437 -41.99 26.67 -5.53
CA GLU A 437 -42.22 26.30 -6.91
C GLU A 437 -42.11 24.74 -7.06
N LEU A 438 -41.14 24.14 -6.42
CA LEU A 438 -40.98 22.69 -6.42
C LEU A 438 -42.17 21.97 -5.77
N ASP A 439 -42.67 22.52 -4.64
CA ASP A 439 -43.86 21.97 -3.94
C ASP A 439 -45.11 22.06 -4.76
N GLU A 440 -45.31 23.18 -5.48
CA GLU A 440 -46.43 23.35 -6.42
C GLU A 440 -46.36 22.35 -7.59
N LEU A 441 -45.17 22.18 -8.18
CA LEU A 441 -44.97 21.20 -9.26
C LEU A 441 -45.21 19.77 -8.81
N ARG A 442 -44.76 19.42 -7.57
CA ARG A 442 -45.03 18.09 -6.97
C ARG A 442 -46.52 17.85 -6.71
N LYS A 443 -47.23 18.85 -6.21
CA LYS A 443 -48.70 18.79 -6.05
C LYS A 443 -49.38 18.58 -7.40
N LEU A 444 -48.96 19.27 -8.46
CA LEU A 444 -49.50 19.15 -9.80
C LEU A 444 -49.24 17.71 -10.36
N SER A 445 -48.03 17.19 -10.21
CA SER A 445 -47.69 15.83 -10.65
C SER A 445 -48.47 14.76 -9.89
N ASN A 446 -48.62 14.92 -8.56
CA ASN A 446 -49.40 13.96 -7.74
C ASN A 446 -50.89 14.02 -8.02
N SER A 447 -51.48 15.22 -8.18
CA SER A 447 -52.89 15.37 -8.54
C SER A 447 -53.19 14.75 -9.92
N GLY A 448 -52.21 14.88 -10.85
CA GLY A 448 -52.32 14.20 -12.15
C GLY A 448 -52.29 12.67 -12.07
N ARG A 449 -51.52 12.11 -11.18
CA ARG A 449 -51.51 10.65 -10.95
C ARG A 449 -52.83 10.16 -10.32
N THR A 450 -53.35 10.86 -9.33
CA THR A 450 -54.67 10.58 -8.75
C THR A 450 -55.78 10.62 -9.79
N PHE A 451 -55.74 11.62 -10.69
CA PHE A 451 -56.66 11.72 -11.80
C PHE A 451 -56.57 10.51 -12.75
N LEU A 452 -55.39 9.99 -13.05
CA LEU A 452 -55.22 8.79 -13.88
C LEU A 452 -55.85 7.53 -13.25
N GLU A 453 -55.77 7.41 -11.93
CA GLU A 453 -56.45 6.33 -11.17
C GLU A 453 -57.98 6.50 -11.19
N GLU A 454 -58.46 7.72 -10.99
CA GLU A 454 -59.88 8.05 -11.08
C GLU A 454 -60.40 7.85 -12.51
N LEU A 455 -59.65 8.26 -13.54
CA LEU A 455 -59.97 8.01 -14.94
C LEU A 455 -60.07 6.49 -15.22
N GLN A 456 -59.12 5.72 -14.76
CA GLN A 456 -59.14 4.27 -14.93
C GLN A 456 -60.40 3.68 -14.30
N LYS A 457 -60.78 4.08 -13.09
CA LYS A 457 -62.00 3.61 -12.38
C LYS A 457 -63.25 4.05 -13.13
N ARG A 458 -63.37 5.34 -13.46
CA ARG A 458 -64.51 5.91 -14.19
C ARG A 458 -64.77 5.22 -15.53
N GLU A 459 -63.67 5.08 -16.32
CA GLU A 459 -63.80 4.43 -17.65
C GLU A 459 -64.04 2.92 -17.54
N SER A 460 -63.52 2.26 -16.49
CA SER A 460 -63.85 0.85 -16.23
C SER A 460 -65.32 0.65 -15.85
N GLU A 461 -65.88 1.54 -15.04
CA GLU A 461 -67.32 1.55 -14.69
C GLU A 461 -68.21 1.89 -15.90
N ARG A 462 -67.85 2.93 -16.65
CA ARG A 462 -68.60 3.37 -17.87
C ARG A 462 -68.66 2.32 -18.96
N THR A 463 -67.54 1.65 -19.22
CA THR A 463 -67.45 0.66 -20.32
C THR A 463 -67.77 -0.77 -19.89
N GLY A 464 -67.84 -1.02 -18.58
CA GLY A 464 -67.98 -2.37 -18.02
C GLY A 464 -66.78 -3.28 -18.28
N ILE A 465 -65.58 -2.69 -18.53
CA ILE A 465 -64.36 -3.43 -18.78
C ILE A 465 -63.51 -3.43 -17.49
N THR A 466 -63.69 -4.42 -16.64
CA THR A 466 -63.01 -4.52 -15.34
C THR A 466 -61.50 -4.76 -15.48
N SER A 467 -61.02 -5.20 -16.62
CA SER A 467 -59.60 -5.45 -16.91
C SER A 467 -58.87 -4.27 -17.58
N LEU A 468 -59.54 -3.12 -17.67
CA LEU A 468 -58.96 -1.89 -18.22
C LEU A 468 -57.79 -1.40 -17.37
N LYS A 469 -56.68 -1.02 -17.97
CA LYS A 469 -55.53 -0.45 -17.31
C LYS A 469 -55.09 0.84 -17.98
N VAL A 470 -54.84 1.88 -17.19
CA VAL A 470 -54.09 3.05 -17.63
C VAL A 470 -52.62 2.80 -17.36
N ALA A 471 -51.76 2.92 -18.37
CA ALA A 471 -50.31 2.66 -18.26
C ALA A 471 -49.50 3.65 -19.12
N PHE A 472 -48.19 3.71 -18.86
CA PHE A 472 -47.27 4.61 -19.57
C PHE A 472 -46.28 3.81 -20.45
N ASN A 473 -45.95 4.36 -21.59
CA ASN A 473 -44.92 3.84 -22.50
C ASN A 473 -44.08 5.00 -23.06
N ASN A 474 -42.77 4.89 -23.02
CA ASN A 474 -41.83 5.93 -23.47
C ASN A 474 -42.00 6.37 -24.93
N VAL A 475 -42.65 5.57 -25.80
CA VAL A 475 -42.85 5.87 -27.22
C VAL A 475 -44.19 6.54 -27.46
N PHE A 476 -45.23 6.16 -26.72
CA PHE A 476 -46.61 6.58 -26.99
C PHE A 476 -47.24 7.41 -25.86
N GLY A 477 -46.54 7.57 -24.73
CA GLY A 477 -47.07 8.26 -23.53
C GLY A 477 -48.05 7.42 -22.72
N TYR A 478 -49.00 8.07 -22.05
CA TYR A 478 -50.06 7.37 -21.32
C TYR A 478 -51.12 6.81 -22.26
N TYR A 479 -51.59 5.59 -21.98
CA TYR A 479 -52.59 4.89 -22.79
C TYR A 479 -53.51 4.06 -21.90
N ILE A 480 -54.70 3.78 -22.45
CA ILE A 480 -55.67 2.84 -21.89
C ILE A 480 -55.46 1.51 -22.61
N GLU A 481 -55.15 0.46 -21.87
CA GLU A 481 -54.96 -0.90 -22.40
C GLU A 481 -56.23 -1.72 -22.16
N VAL A 482 -56.78 -2.25 -23.27
CA VAL A 482 -57.97 -3.11 -23.29
C VAL A 482 -57.62 -4.45 -23.90
N ARG A 483 -57.96 -5.56 -23.22
CA ARG A 483 -57.76 -6.90 -23.76
C ARG A 483 -58.66 -7.15 -24.97
N ASN A 484 -58.17 -7.89 -25.95
CA ASN A 484 -58.90 -8.19 -27.18
C ASN A 484 -60.29 -8.81 -26.93
N THR A 485 -60.53 -9.47 -25.80
CA THR A 485 -61.82 -10.03 -25.37
C THR A 485 -62.89 -8.97 -25.11
N HIS A 486 -62.54 -7.72 -24.99
CA HIS A 486 -63.47 -6.61 -24.66
C HIS A 486 -63.39 -5.47 -25.69
N LYS A 487 -62.79 -5.67 -26.86
CA LYS A 487 -62.59 -4.63 -27.86
C LYS A 487 -63.93 -4.07 -28.39
N ASP A 488 -65.00 -4.88 -28.40
CA ASP A 488 -66.33 -4.47 -28.88
C ASP A 488 -67.07 -3.53 -27.90
N LYS A 489 -66.55 -3.36 -26.67
CA LYS A 489 -67.03 -2.44 -25.65
C LYS A 489 -66.30 -1.09 -25.61
N VAL A 490 -65.30 -0.93 -26.50
CA VAL A 490 -64.50 0.30 -26.54
C VAL A 490 -65.34 1.40 -27.19
N PRO A 491 -65.40 2.61 -26.52
CA PRO A 491 -66.14 3.75 -27.09
C PRO A 491 -65.48 4.26 -28.40
N GLU A 492 -66.32 4.75 -29.32
CA GLU A 492 -65.85 5.23 -30.64
C GLU A 492 -64.92 6.45 -30.54
N GLU A 493 -65.06 7.27 -29.48
CA GLU A 493 -64.23 8.43 -29.24
C GLU A 493 -62.78 8.08 -28.82
N TRP A 494 -62.50 6.82 -28.47
CA TRP A 494 -61.13 6.41 -28.12
C TRP A 494 -60.28 6.19 -29.38
N ILE A 495 -59.16 6.90 -29.48
CA ILE A 495 -58.24 6.80 -30.62
C ILE A 495 -57.28 5.62 -30.40
N ARG A 496 -57.35 4.61 -31.24
CA ARG A 496 -56.43 3.46 -31.20
C ARG A 496 -55.02 3.87 -31.65
N LYS A 497 -54.02 3.59 -30.81
CA LYS A 497 -52.61 3.88 -31.06
C LYS A 497 -51.76 2.65 -31.40
N GLN A 498 -52.06 1.52 -30.79
CA GLN A 498 -51.31 0.29 -31.01
C GLN A 498 -52.19 -0.95 -30.82
N THR A 499 -51.96 -1.94 -31.71
CA THR A 499 -52.54 -3.27 -31.57
C THR A 499 -51.44 -4.23 -31.15
N LEU A 500 -51.68 -4.98 -30.07
CA LEU A 500 -50.84 -6.05 -29.57
C LEU A 500 -51.51 -7.41 -29.81
N VAL A 501 -50.76 -8.50 -29.60
CA VAL A 501 -51.29 -9.87 -29.78
C VAL A 501 -52.48 -10.14 -28.83
N SER A 502 -52.48 -9.60 -27.61
CA SER A 502 -53.51 -9.88 -26.58
C SER A 502 -54.32 -8.66 -26.14
N ALA A 503 -53.99 -7.45 -26.60
CA ALA A 503 -54.62 -6.21 -26.17
C ALA A 503 -54.50 -5.11 -27.23
N GLU A 504 -55.32 -4.09 -27.10
CA GLU A 504 -55.24 -2.86 -27.89
C GLU A 504 -55.04 -1.67 -26.96
N ARG A 505 -54.33 -0.65 -27.44
CA ARG A 505 -53.98 0.56 -26.67
C ARG A 505 -54.64 1.77 -27.30
N TYR A 506 -55.32 2.51 -26.46
CA TYR A 506 -56.12 3.67 -26.83
C TYR A 506 -55.67 4.93 -26.09
N ILE A 507 -55.97 6.10 -26.68
CA ILE A 507 -55.80 7.39 -26.01
C ILE A 507 -57.12 8.16 -26.11
N THR A 508 -57.36 9.03 -25.12
CA THR A 508 -58.44 10.01 -25.12
C THR A 508 -57.86 11.41 -25.16
N GLU A 509 -58.64 12.38 -25.59
CA GLU A 509 -58.20 13.80 -25.60
C GLU A 509 -57.89 14.29 -24.17
N GLU A 510 -58.73 13.93 -23.22
CA GLU A 510 -58.56 14.22 -21.80
C GLU A 510 -57.27 13.58 -21.25
N LEU A 511 -56.96 12.35 -21.59
CA LEU A 511 -55.72 11.69 -21.19
C LEU A 511 -54.50 12.38 -21.75
N LYS A 512 -54.56 12.90 -22.96
CA LYS A 512 -53.47 13.62 -23.63
C LYS A 512 -53.18 14.98 -22.98
N GLU A 513 -54.22 15.73 -22.61
CA GLU A 513 -54.08 17.03 -21.89
C GLU A 513 -53.41 16.83 -20.54
N TYR A 514 -53.86 15.86 -19.75
CA TYR A 514 -53.31 15.54 -18.46
C TYR A 514 -51.87 14.97 -18.58
N GLU A 515 -51.59 14.16 -19.61
CA GLU A 515 -50.24 13.71 -19.92
C GLU A 515 -49.28 14.88 -20.11
N GLN A 516 -49.64 15.90 -20.88
CA GLN A 516 -48.81 17.08 -21.10
C GLN A 516 -48.53 17.84 -19.81
N LYS A 517 -49.53 17.92 -18.90
CA LYS A 517 -49.41 18.60 -17.63
C LYS A 517 -48.48 17.80 -16.69
N ILE A 518 -48.60 16.47 -16.61
CA ILE A 518 -47.80 15.60 -15.74
C ILE A 518 -46.35 15.59 -16.23
N LEU A 519 -46.11 15.25 -17.52
CA LEU A 519 -44.76 15.18 -18.06
C LEU A 519 -44.01 16.52 -18.00
N GLY A 520 -44.72 17.62 -18.29
CA GLY A 520 -44.18 18.95 -18.18
C GLY A 520 -43.83 19.34 -16.71
N ALA A 521 -44.61 18.88 -15.72
CA ALA A 521 -44.31 19.03 -14.32
C ALA A 521 -43.09 18.16 -13.90
N GLU A 522 -43.04 16.90 -14.30
CA GLU A 522 -41.95 15.98 -13.98
C GLU A 522 -40.61 16.45 -14.57
N GLU A 523 -40.57 16.95 -15.80
CA GLU A 523 -39.35 17.53 -16.40
C GLU A 523 -38.87 18.78 -15.62
N LYS A 524 -39.81 19.68 -15.24
CA LYS A 524 -39.47 20.85 -14.45
C LYS A 524 -38.97 20.48 -13.06
N ILE A 525 -39.61 19.51 -12.39
CA ILE A 525 -39.16 18.98 -11.11
C ILE A 525 -37.72 18.48 -11.22
N LEU A 526 -37.41 17.69 -12.24
CA LEU A 526 -36.07 17.15 -12.45
C LEU A 526 -35.00 18.25 -12.62
N VAL A 527 -35.31 19.26 -13.43
CA VAL A 527 -34.41 20.40 -13.67
C VAL A 527 -34.19 21.19 -12.37
N LEU A 528 -35.29 21.53 -11.67
CA LEU A 528 -35.24 22.34 -10.45
C LEU A 528 -34.57 21.59 -9.29
N GLU A 529 -34.88 20.31 -9.07
CA GLU A 529 -34.21 19.48 -8.06
C GLU A 529 -32.70 19.36 -8.33
N ARG A 530 -32.30 19.21 -9.60
CA ARG A 530 -30.88 19.17 -9.96
C ARG A 530 -30.20 20.50 -9.68
N GLN A 531 -30.83 21.61 -9.99
CA GLN A 531 -30.28 22.94 -9.72
C GLN A 531 -30.13 23.17 -8.21
N LEU A 532 -31.17 22.95 -7.42
CA LEU A 532 -31.16 23.15 -5.97
C LEU A 532 -30.14 22.24 -5.29
N PHE A 533 -30.01 21.00 -5.73
CA PHE A 533 -28.99 20.09 -5.19
C PHE A 533 -27.56 20.56 -5.56
N GLN A 534 -27.34 21.06 -6.77
CA GLN A 534 -26.05 21.63 -7.15
C GLN A 534 -25.70 22.88 -6.33
N GLU A 535 -26.67 23.75 -6.05
CA GLU A 535 -26.50 24.94 -5.20
C GLU A 535 -26.12 24.50 -3.76
N LEU A 536 -26.78 23.46 -3.21
CA LEU A 536 -26.41 22.90 -1.92
C LEU A 536 -24.96 22.40 -1.93
N VAL A 537 -24.56 21.60 -2.93
CA VAL A 537 -23.19 21.09 -3.03
C VAL A 537 -22.15 22.19 -3.14
N LEU A 538 -22.45 23.27 -3.89
CA LEU A 538 -21.57 24.43 -3.99
C LEU A 538 -21.41 25.15 -2.65
N SER A 539 -22.49 25.32 -1.87
CA SER A 539 -22.43 25.93 -0.54
C SER A 539 -21.67 25.11 0.50
N MET A 540 -21.54 23.80 0.29
CA MET A 540 -20.73 22.91 1.14
C MET A 540 -19.22 23.11 0.95
N ALA A 541 -18.78 23.77 -0.14
CA ALA A 541 -17.35 23.96 -0.45
C ALA A 541 -16.60 24.71 0.66
N ASP A 542 -17.23 25.64 1.35
CA ASP A 542 -16.62 26.42 2.44
C ASP A 542 -16.29 25.54 3.68
N TYR A 543 -16.90 24.38 3.78
CA TYR A 543 -16.73 23.47 4.90
C TYR A 543 -15.74 22.32 4.64
N ILE A 544 -15.13 22.25 3.45
CA ILE A 544 -14.17 21.16 3.09
C ILE A 544 -13.03 21.09 4.10
N ASN A 545 -12.38 22.22 4.43
CA ASN A 545 -11.29 22.27 5.39
C ASN A 545 -11.69 21.77 6.79
N PRO A 546 -12.77 22.26 7.43
CA PRO A 546 -13.25 21.71 8.70
C PRO A 546 -13.55 20.21 8.64
N ILE A 547 -14.17 19.71 7.56
CA ILE A 547 -14.51 18.31 7.39
C ILE A 547 -13.24 17.45 7.30
N GLN A 548 -12.26 17.85 6.48
CA GLN A 548 -10.97 17.14 6.37
C GLN A 548 -10.19 17.15 7.70
N PHE A 549 -10.26 18.25 8.45
CA PHE A 549 -9.61 18.32 9.75
C PHE A 549 -10.29 17.41 10.79
N ASN A 550 -11.62 17.36 10.81
CA ASN A 550 -12.36 16.38 11.60
C ASN A 550 -11.99 14.95 11.23
N ALA A 551 -11.91 14.64 9.92
CA ALA A 551 -11.52 13.33 9.43
C ALA A 551 -10.16 12.89 10.00
N PHE A 552 -9.18 13.80 9.98
CA PHE A 552 -7.85 13.56 10.55
C PHE A 552 -7.90 13.32 12.08
N LEU A 553 -8.66 14.11 12.84
CA LEU A 553 -8.76 13.94 14.29
C LEU A 553 -9.52 12.66 14.66
N ILE A 554 -10.59 12.34 13.96
CA ILE A 554 -11.36 11.10 14.15
C ILE A 554 -10.50 9.87 13.81
N SER A 555 -9.70 9.92 12.75
CA SER A 555 -8.77 8.83 12.41
C SER A 555 -7.72 8.60 13.50
N GLN A 556 -7.26 9.66 14.16
CA GLN A 556 -6.37 9.54 15.34
C GLN A 556 -7.08 8.84 16.51
N LEU A 557 -8.33 9.25 16.82
CA LEU A 557 -9.12 8.60 17.89
C LEU A 557 -9.37 7.13 17.60
N ASP A 558 -9.63 6.77 16.34
CA ASP A 558 -9.83 5.39 15.92
C ASP A 558 -8.55 4.54 16.07
N CYS A 559 -7.39 5.06 15.67
CA CYS A 559 -6.11 4.38 15.89
C CYS A 559 -5.81 4.19 17.38
N LEU A 560 -6.04 5.22 18.21
CA LEU A 560 -5.81 5.15 19.65
C LEU A 560 -6.77 4.16 20.34
N ASN A 561 -8.03 4.13 19.89
CA ASN A 561 -9.02 3.15 20.36
C ASN A 561 -8.66 1.72 19.95
N SER A 562 -8.15 1.52 18.72
CA SER A 562 -7.59 0.27 18.25
C SER A 562 -6.46 -0.22 19.15
N PHE A 563 -5.45 0.63 19.44
CA PHE A 563 -4.35 0.30 20.34
C PHE A 563 -4.83 -0.07 21.75
N ALA A 564 -5.80 0.67 22.30
CA ALA A 564 -6.37 0.36 23.62
C ALA A 564 -7.14 -0.97 23.62
N THR A 565 -7.86 -1.27 22.55
CA THR A 565 -8.61 -2.53 22.40
C THR A 565 -7.67 -3.73 22.37
N ILE A 566 -6.63 -3.66 21.53
CA ILE A 566 -5.62 -4.70 21.41
C ILE A 566 -4.81 -4.87 22.69
N ALA A 567 -4.47 -3.76 23.36
CA ALA A 567 -3.75 -3.81 24.63
C ALA A 567 -4.53 -4.57 25.70
N LYS A 568 -5.87 -4.41 25.73
CA LYS A 568 -6.75 -5.18 26.64
C LYS A 568 -6.83 -6.64 26.26
N GLN A 569 -7.06 -6.93 24.98
CA GLN A 569 -7.25 -8.29 24.48
C GLN A 569 -6.00 -9.15 24.67
N ASN A 570 -4.81 -8.58 24.41
CA ASN A 570 -3.55 -9.31 24.36
C ASN A 570 -2.65 -9.07 25.59
N ASN A 571 -3.18 -8.43 26.64
CA ASN A 571 -2.43 -8.12 27.86
C ASN A 571 -1.11 -7.39 27.58
N TYR A 572 -1.17 -6.30 26.76
CA TYR A 572 0.00 -5.45 26.50
C TYR A 572 0.17 -4.42 27.61
N SER A 573 1.41 -4.06 27.89
CA SER A 573 1.75 -3.09 28.93
C SER A 573 2.21 -1.76 28.35
N LYS A 574 2.00 -0.67 29.11
CA LYS A 574 2.48 0.67 28.76
C LYS A 574 4.00 0.73 28.78
N PRO A 575 4.69 1.02 27.66
CA PRO A 575 6.13 1.20 27.65
C PRO A 575 6.50 2.56 28.25
N SER A 576 7.68 2.64 28.89
CA SER A 576 8.32 3.89 29.27
C SER A 576 9.32 4.30 28.20
N VAL A 577 9.09 5.42 27.53
CA VAL A 577 9.96 5.92 26.44
C VAL A 577 10.78 7.11 26.96
N ASN A 578 12.08 7.13 26.63
CA ASN A 578 12.99 8.19 27.04
C ASN A 578 14.03 8.52 25.96
N ASP A 579 14.75 9.64 26.13
CA ASP A 579 15.79 10.08 25.19
C ASP A 579 17.12 9.36 25.33
N GLY A 580 17.23 8.45 26.30
CA GLY A 580 18.43 7.64 26.55
C GLY A 580 18.68 6.60 25.46
N LEU A 581 19.75 5.80 25.68
CA LEU A 581 20.21 4.82 24.70
C LEU A 581 19.86 3.36 25.08
N LYS A 582 19.27 3.13 26.25
CA LYS A 582 19.01 1.79 26.76
C LYS A 582 17.71 1.20 26.23
N ILE A 583 17.74 -0.10 25.96
CA ILE A 583 16.55 -0.93 25.67
C ILE A 583 16.51 -2.00 26.75
N GLU A 584 15.47 -1.99 27.58
CA GLU A 584 15.22 -3.00 28.62
C GLU A 584 13.81 -3.52 28.45
N ILE A 585 13.66 -4.77 28.02
CA ILE A 585 12.39 -5.48 27.82
C ILE A 585 12.37 -6.66 28.78
N LYS A 586 11.34 -6.76 29.61
CA LYS A 586 11.12 -7.88 30.52
C LYS A 586 9.94 -8.70 30.05
N GLU A 587 10.12 -9.99 29.95
CA GLU A 587 9.11 -10.96 29.51
C GLU A 587 8.46 -10.51 28.16
N GLY A 588 9.30 -10.13 27.19
CA GLY A 588 8.85 -9.73 25.86
C GLY A 588 8.31 -10.91 25.06
N ARG A 589 7.23 -10.67 24.29
CA ARG A 589 6.59 -11.64 23.40
C ARG A 589 6.58 -11.11 21.97
N HIS A 590 6.51 -11.99 21.00
CA HIS A 590 6.44 -11.60 19.59
C HIS A 590 4.98 -11.36 19.20
N PRO A 591 4.56 -10.11 18.87
CA PRO A 591 3.15 -9.76 18.70
C PRO A 591 2.43 -10.57 17.64
N VAL A 592 3.11 -10.95 16.56
CA VAL A 592 2.49 -11.70 15.45
C VAL A 592 2.47 -13.19 15.74
N ILE A 593 3.60 -13.76 16.23
CA ILE A 593 3.69 -15.20 16.48
C ILE A 593 2.73 -15.62 17.58
N GLU A 594 2.60 -14.83 18.67
CA GLU A 594 1.69 -15.19 19.77
C GLU A 594 0.23 -15.30 19.33
N GLN A 595 -0.19 -14.52 18.31
CA GLN A 595 -1.55 -14.58 17.77
C GLN A 595 -1.78 -15.75 16.80
N GLN A 596 -0.72 -16.34 16.29
CA GLN A 596 -0.77 -17.46 15.34
C GLN A 596 -0.55 -18.82 16.01
N MET A 597 -0.27 -18.84 17.32
CA MET A 597 -0.05 -20.08 18.04
C MET A 597 -1.33 -20.90 18.16
N PRO A 598 -1.24 -22.24 18.06
CA PRO A 598 -2.38 -23.12 18.28
C PRO A 598 -3.01 -22.90 19.66
N LEU A 599 -4.32 -23.11 19.76
CA LEU A 599 -5.03 -23.07 21.03
C LEU A 599 -4.40 -24.00 22.07
N GLY A 600 -4.02 -23.42 23.22
CA GLY A 600 -3.40 -24.16 24.34
C GLY A 600 -1.87 -24.13 24.33
N GLU A 601 -1.23 -23.54 23.32
CA GLU A 601 0.21 -23.23 23.35
C GLU A 601 0.43 -21.77 23.73
N GLU A 602 1.40 -21.51 24.62
CA GLU A 602 1.76 -20.14 25.02
C GLU A 602 3.12 -19.77 24.45
N TYR A 603 3.28 -18.50 24.05
CA TYR A 603 4.57 -17.95 23.64
C TYR A 603 5.51 -17.85 24.86
N ILE A 604 6.73 -18.36 24.73
CA ILE A 604 7.73 -18.29 25.81
C ILE A 604 8.35 -16.90 25.84
N PRO A 605 8.08 -16.08 26.88
CA PRO A 605 8.55 -14.70 26.93
C PRO A 605 10.06 -14.62 27.22
N ASN A 606 10.74 -13.62 26.65
CA ASN A 606 12.17 -13.42 26.76
C ASN A 606 12.55 -12.03 27.21
N ASP A 607 13.60 -11.94 28.03
CA ASP A 607 14.21 -10.69 28.47
C ASP A 607 15.26 -10.24 27.45
N VAL A 608 15.28 -8.94 27.16
CA VAL A 608 16.31 -8.31 26.32
C VAL A 608 16.81 -7.05 27.01
N TYR A 609 18.12 -6.94 27.13
CA TYR A 609 18.80 -5.74 27.61
C TYR A 609 19.89 -5.34 26.62
N LEU A 610 19.90 -4.09 26.20
CA LEU A 610 20.94 -3.49 25.34
C LEU A 610 21.23 -2.07 25.80
N ASP A 611 22.52 -1.72 25.82
CA ASP A 611 22.97 -0.35 25.97
C ASP A 611 24.25 -0.08 25.14
N ASN A 612 24.77 1.12 25.15
CA ASN A 612 25.95 1.46 24.35
C ASN A 612 27.27 1.29 25.11
N ASP A 613 27.20 1.00 26.44
CA ASP A 613 28.34 1.06 27.34
C ASP A 613 28.77 -0.32 27.86
N THR A 614 27.79 -1.19 28.19
CA THR A 614 28.07 -2.47 28.89
C THR A 614 27.65 -3.68 28.05
N GLN A 615 26.55 -3.60 27.34
CA GLN A 615 25.99 -4.69 26.50
C GLN A 615 25.48 -4.13 25.18
N GLN A 616 26.41 -3.76 24.31
CA GLN A 616 26.13 -3.19 22.99
C GLN A 616 25.66 -4.24 22.01
N ILE A 617 26.32 -5.41 22.01
CA ILE A 617 26.03 -6.51 21.10
C ILE A 617 25.64 -7.75 21.91
N MET A 618 24.43 -8.27 21.67
CA MET A 618 24.00 -9.59 22.11
C MET A 618 24.31 -10.59 21.01
N MET A 619 25.35 -11.42 21.22
CA MET A 619 25.68 -12.53 20.34
C MET A 619 24.82 -13.72 20.72
N ILE A 620 23.87 -14.09 19.86
CA ILE A 620 22.87 -15.14 20.15
C ILE A 620 23.21 -16.38 19.34
N THR A 621 23.67 -17.45 20.02
CA THR A 621 23.96 -18.75 19.43
C THR A 621 22.84 -19.76 19.71
N GLY A 622 22.86 -20.88 19.05
CA GLY A 622 21.89 -21.96 19.28
C GLY A 622 21.41 -22.63 17.98
N PRO A 623 20.67 -23.73 18.09
CA PRO A 623 20.24 -24.48 16.95
C PRO A 623 19.24 -23.73 16.08
N ASN A 624 19.13 -24.13 14.80
CA ASN A 624 18.03 -23.68 13.95
C ASN A 624 16.70 -24.14 14.53
N MET A 625 15.62 -23.41 14.30
CA MET A 625 14.28 -23.62 14.88
C MET A 625 14.16 -23.35 16.40
N SER A 626 15.21 -22.89 17.07
CA SER A 626 15.15 -22.54 18.50
C SER A 626 14.43 -21.22 18.80
N GLY A 627 14.20 -20.38 17.78
CA GLY A 627 13.51 -19.08 17.92
C GLY A 627 14.43 -17.85 17.97
N LYS A 628 15.71 -17.96 17.60
CA LYS A 628 16.65 -16.83 17.52
C LYS A 628 16.09 -15.64 16.72
N SER A 629 15.68 -15.88 15.48
CA SER A 629 15.11 -14.84 14.59
C SER A 629 13.84 -14.21 15.15
N ALA A 630 13.01 -14.99 15.89
CA ALA A 630 11.81 -14.48 16.55
C ALA A 630 12.16 -13.47 17.65
N ILE A 631 13.21 -13.71 18.45
CA ILE A 631 13.69 -12.81 19.51
C ILE A 631 14.22 -11.51 18.91
N LEU A 632 14.98 -11.59 17.80
CA LEU A 632 15.47 -10.40 17.10
C LEU A 632 14.28 -9.53 16.65
N ARG A 633 13.36 -10.12 15.87
CA ARG A 633 12.18 -9.41 15.34
C ARG A 633 11.30 -8.86 16.46
N GLN A 634 11.05 -9.64 17.52
CA GLN A 634 10.31 -9.22 18.71
C GLN A 634 10.86 -7.89 19.27
N THR A 635 12.17 -7.78 19.44
CA THR A 635 12.82 -6.59 20.01
C THR A 635 12.59 -5.34 19.14
N ALA A 636 12.72 -5.49 17.82
CA ALA A 636 12.44 -4.40 16.89
C ALA A 636 10.96 -4.02 16.87
N LEU A 637 10.07 -5.00 16.81
CA LEU A 637 8.61 -4.76 16.78
C LEU A 637 8.14 -4.06 18.06
N ILE A 638 8.60 -4.48 19.25
CA ILE A 638 8.30 -3.82 20.53
C ILE A 638 8.78 -2.36 20.51
N SER A 639 10.00 -2.11 20.01
CA SER A 639 10.54 -0.75 19.92
C SER A 639 9.72 0.13 18.96
N LEU A 640 9.33 -0.38 17.81
CA LEU A 640 8.50 0.32 16.83
C LEU A 640 7.08 0.58 17.35
N MET A 641 6.44 -0.42 17.97
CA MET A 641 5.12 -0.27 18.61
C MET A 641 5.13 0.85 19.65
N ALA A 642 6.13 0.88 20.52
CA ALA A 642 6.28 1.96 21.50
C ALA A 642 6.40 3.34 20.83
N GLN A 643 7.18 3.46 19.76
CA GLN A 643 7.37 4.72 19.03
C GLN A 643 6.18 5.10 18.13
N MET A 644 5.30 4.17 17.83
CA MET A 644 3.98 4.47 17.25
C MET A 644 3.00 5.01 18.30
N GLY A 645 3.27 4.82 19.59
CA GLY A 645 2.38 5.16 20.70
C GLY A 645 1.44 4.03 21.11
N SER A 646 1.74 2.79 20.73
CA SER A 646 1.01 1.58 21.15
C SER A 646 1.60 0.99 22.44
N PHE A 647 0.79 0.32 23.23
CA PHE A 647 1.25 -0.58 24.29
C PHE A 647 1.93 -1.80 23.64
N VAL A 648 2.77 -2.50 24.41
CA VAL A 648 3.69 -3.50 23.89
C VAL A 648 3.49 -4.88 24.56
N PRO A 649 3.74 -5.97 23.82
CA PRO A 649 3.66 -7.34 24.34
C PRO A 649 4.85 -7.67 25.27
N ALA A 650 4.86 -7.10 26.45
CA ALA A 650 5.89 -7.32 27.47
C ALA A 650 5.31 -7.09 28.86
N LYS A 651 5.92 -7.65 29.91
CA LYS A 651 5.56 -7.31 31.29
C LYS A 651 5.94 -5.88 31.64
N SER A 652 7.10 -5.45 31.16
CA SER A 652 7.54 -4.04 31.21
C SER A 652 8.57 -3.77 30.12
N ALA A 653 8.57 -2.54 29.60
CA ALA A 653 9.55 -2.09 28.62
C ALA A 653 10.00 -0.65 28.94
N LYS A 654 11.32 -0.44 29.05
CA LYS A 654 11.95 0.87 29.16
C LYS A 654 12.83 1.07 27.94
N LEU A 655 12.43 1.97 27.07
CA LEU A 655 12.97 2.08 25.73
C LEU A 655 13.55 3.48 25.48
N GLY A 656 14.84 3.52 25.20
CA GLY A 656 15.45 4.69 24.58
C GLY A 656 14.98 4.81 23.13
N ILE A 657 14.65 6.01 22.70
CA ILE A 657 14.18 6.28 21.33
C ILE A 657 15.24 5.85 20.32
N VAL A 658 14.87 4.98 19.40
CA VAL A 658 15.70 4.59 18.26
C VAL A 658 15.41 5.52 17.07
N ASP A 659 16.44 5.90 16.35
CA ASP A 659 16.33 6.74 15.16
C ASP A 659 16.34 5.95 13.86
N LYS A 660 16.97 4.77 13.89
CA LYS A 660 17.06 3.85 12.74
C LYS A 660 16.91 2.40 13.21
N VAL A 661 16.16 1.62 12.48
CA VAL A 661 16.10 0.17 12.68
C VAL A 661 16.55 -0.50 11.38
N PHE A 662 17.55 -1.36 11.51
CA PHE A 662 18.11 -2.13 10.41
C PHE A 662 17.94 -3.62 10.67
N THR A 663 17.53 -4.34 9.64
CA THR A 663 17.40 -5.79 9.75
C THR A 663 18.06 -6.48 8.56
N ARG A 664 18.86 -7.48 8.86
CA ARG A 664 19.29 -8.50 7.93
C ARG A 664 18.86 -9.84 8.50
N VAL A 665 17.67 -10.30 8.09
CA VAL A 665 17.00 -11.50 8.63
C VAL A 665 16.50 -12.36 7.47
N GLY A 666 16.91 -13.62 7.43
CA GLY A 666 16.48 -14.61 6.41
C GLY A 666 17.20 -14.48 5.06
N ALA A 667 17.12 -15.52 4.25
CA ALA A 667 17.59 -15.53 2.86
C ALA A 667 16.42 -15.10 1.96
N SER A 668 16.51 -13.92 1.35
CA SER A 668 15.56 -13.52 0.30
C SER A 668 16.17 -13.89 -1.06
N ASP A 669 15.67 -14.98 -1.68
CA ASP A 669 16.01 -15.30 -3.05
C ASP A 669 15.32 -14.32 -3.99
N ASN A 670 16.09 -13.42 -4.58
CA ASN A 670 15.59 -12.53 -5.62
C ASN A 670 15.96 -13.08 -7.01
N ILE A 671 15.31 -14.16 -7.40
CA ILE A 671 15.57 -14.86 -8.67
C ILE A 671 15.37 -13.93 -9.87
N SER A 672 14.52 -12.89 -9.72
CA SER A 672 14.15 -11.98 -10.82
C SER A 672 15.27 -10.99 -11.20
N SER A 673 16.20 -10.69 -10.29
CA SER A 673 17.32 -9.74 -10.57
C SER A 673 18.59 -10.41 -11.05
N GLY A 674 18.68 -11.77 -11.02
CA GLY A 674 19.88 -12.51 -11.41
C GLY A 674 21.07 -12.31 -10.45
N GLU A 675 20.88 -11.67 -9.30
CA GLU A 675 21.91 -11.47 -8.29
C GLU A 675 22.05 -12.73 -7.41
N SER A 676 23.28 -13.09 -7.04
CA SER A 676 23.55 -14.12 -6.06
C SER A 676 22.96 -13.73 -4.69
N THR A 677 22.37 -14.69 -3.97
CA THR A 677 21.86 -14.50 -2.59
C THR A 677 22.92 -13.90 -1.66
N PHE A 678 24.18 -14.28 -1.83
CA PHE A 678 25.30 -13.70 -1.09
C PHE A 678 25.56 -12.23 -1.45
N MET A 679 25.44 -11.84 -2.73
CA MET A 679 25.61 -10.44 -3.13
C MET A 679 24.49 -9.56 -2.56
N VAL A 680 23.25 -10.05 -2.55
CA VAL A 680 22.12 -9.35 -1.91
C VAL A 680 22.41 -9.16 -0.40
N GLU A 681 22.89 -10.22 0.28
CA GLU A 681 23.27 -10.16 1.68
C GLU A 681 24.37 -9.10 1.94
N MET A 682 25.38 -9.03 1.10
CA MET A 682 26.47 -8.07 1.24
C MET A 682 26.01 -6.63 0.94
N ASN A 683 25.14 -6.43 -0.03
CA ASN A 683 24.55 -5.11 -0.33
C ASN A 683 23.69 -4.60 0.85
N GLU A 684 22.84 -5.46 1.44
CA GLU A 684 22.05 -5.12 2.63
C GLU A 684 22.98 -4.76 3.81
N THR A 685 23.99 -5.58 4.06
CA THR A 685 24.95 -5.36 5.14
C THR A 685 25.77 -4.08 4.93
N ALA A 686 26.21 -3.79 3.71
CA ALA A 686 26.92 -2.56 3.38
C ALA A 686 26.04 -1.32 3.62
N SER A 687 24.77 -1.36 3.22
CA SER A 687 23.80 -0.28 3.50
C SER A 687 23.66 -0.05 5.02
N ILE A 688 23.57 -1.10 5.82
CA ILE A 688 23.52 -1.00 7.29
C ILE A 688 24.77 -0.32 7.82
N LEU A 689 25.97 -0.83 7.49
CA LEU A 689 27.23 -0.38 8.07
C LEU A 689 27.56 1.08 7.71
N ASN A 690 27.15 1.55 6.55
CA ASN A 690 27.35 2.94 6.11
C ASN A 690 26.38 3.95 6.73
N ASN A 691 25.28 3.49 7.36
CA ASN A 691 24.22 4.35 7.88
C ASN A 691 24.02 4.28 9.40
N LEU A 692 24.98 3.73 10.14
CA LEU A 692 24.90 3.58 11.60
C LEU A 692 24.82 4.91 12.34
N SER A 693 24.09 4.94 13.46
CA SER A 693 24.04 6.03 14.43
C SER A 693 24.11 5.48 15.87
N PRO A 694 24.39 6.30 16.89
CA PRO A 694 24.38 5.85 18.28
C PRO A 694 23.01 5.35 18.76
N LYS A 695 21.92 5.82 18.15
CA LYS A 695 20.54 5.43 18.48
C LYS A 695 20.01 4.28 17.60
N SER A 696 20.79 3.78 16.66
CA SER A 696 20.38 2.67 15.79
C SER A 696 20.16 1.37 16.57
N LEU A 697 19.17 0.60 16.13
CA LEU A 697 18.93 -0.81 16.50
C LEU A 697 19.20 -1.68 15.29
N VAL A 698 20.17 -2.60 15.41
CA VAL A 698 20.62 -3.46 14.32
C VAL A 698 20.30 -4.92 14.62
N LEU A 699 19.69 -5.61 13.68
CA LEU A 699 19.33 -7.03 13.77
C LEU A 699 20.03 -7.80 12.67
N LEU A 700 21.00 -8.63 13.02
CA LEU A 700 21.78 -9.46 12.09
C LEU A 700 21.48 -10.92 12.37
N ASP A 701 20.97 -11.64 11.37
CA ASP A 701 20.62 -13.06 11.50
C ASP A 701 21.34 -13.89 10.44
N GLU A 702 22.18 -14.80 10.89
CA GLU A 702 22.93 -15.76 10.10
C GLU A 702 23.77 -15.13 8.96
N ILE A 703 24.49 -14.07 9.24
CA ILE A 703 25.41 -13.42 8.30
C ILE A 703 26.55 -14.35 7.89
N GLY A 704 26.90 -14.36 6.60
CA GLY A 704 27.99 -15.16 6.05
C GLY A 704 27.58 -16.59 5.60
N ARG A 705 26.29 -16.91 5.61
CA ARG A 705 25.80 -18.25 5.26
C ARG A 705 25.88 -18.56 3.75
N GLY A 706 25.94 -17.55 2.91
CA GLY A 706 25.92 -17.68 1.44
C GLY A 706 27.26 -17.99 0.79
N THR A 707 28.33 -18.19 1.58
CA THR A 707 29.70 -18.43 1.08
C THR A 707 30.37 -19.60 1.83
N SER A 708 31.69 -19.79 1.64
CA SER A 708 32.45 -20.83 2.36
C SER A 708 32.43 -20.54 3.86
N THR A 709 32.51 -21.59 4.71
CA THR A 709 32.41 -21.45 6.15
C THR A 709 33.43 -20.46 6.72
N TYR A 710 34.68 -20.53 6.29
CA TYR A 710 35.73 -19.65 6.79
C TYR A 710 35.58 -18.20 6.34
N ASP A 711 35.17 -17.96 5.08
CA ASP A 711 34.86 -16.62 4.60
C ASP A 711 33.66 -16.04 5.38
N GLY A 712 32.62 -16.88 5.62
CA GLY A 712 31.43 -16.48 6.36
C GLY A 712 31.74 -16.08 7.80
N ILE A 713 32.54 -16.88 8.52
CA ILE A 713 33.01 -16.57 9.88
C ILE A 713 33.84 -15.28 9.88
N SER A 714 34.78 -15.14 8.94
CA SER A 714 35.66 -13.98 8.86
C SER A 714 34.87 -12.68 8.63
N ILE A 715 33.88 -12.71 7.74
CA ILE A 715 33.01 -11.57 7.46
C ILE A 715 32.14 -11.24 8.68
N ALA A 716 31.51 -12.24 9.30
CA ALA A 716 30.67 -12.05 10.47
C ALA A 716 31.46 -11.48 11.67
N TRP A 717 32.69 -11.97 11.88
CA TRP A 717 33.60 -11.44 12.89
C TRP A 717 33.93 -9.97 12.62
N ALA A 718 34.38 -9.66 11.39
CA ALA A 718 34.78 -8.30 11.03
C ALA A 718 33.60 -7.31 11.13
N ILE A 719 32.39 -7.71 10.81
CA ILE A 719 31.17 -6.89 10.96
C ILE A 719 30.90 -6.59 12.44
N ALA A 720 30.91 -7.61 13.28
CA ALA A 720 30.67 -7.45 14.71
C ALA A 720 31.74 -6.57 15.37
N GLU A 721 33.02 -6.75 15.01
CA GLU A 721 34.14 -5.92 15.45
C GLU A 721 34.00 -4.47 14.98
N TYR A 722 33.66 -4.25 13.72
CA TYR A 722 33.43 -2.91 13.14
C TYR A 722 32.30 -2.17 13.89
N ILE A 723 31.17 -2.83 14.15
CA ILE A 723 30.06 -2.26 14.90
C ILE A 723 30.49 -1.93 16.35
N HIS A 724 31.26 -2.81 16.99
CA HIS A 724 31.75 -2.62 18.37
C HIS A 724 32.74 -1.47 18.45
N GLN A 725 33.65 -1.33 17.49
CA GLN A 725 34.73 -0.34 17.49
C GLN A 725 34.39 0.95 16.76
N HIS A 726 33.19 1.06 16.17
CA HIS A 726 32.79 2.23 15.37
C HIS A 726 33.00 3.53 16.17
N PRO A 727 33.75 4.53 15.62
CA PRO A 727 34.22 5.69 16.40
C PRO A 727 33.10 6.58 16.92
N GLN A 728 31.92 6.59 16.26
CA GLN A 728 30.81 7.50 16.60
C GLN A 728 29.49 6.76 16.89
N ALA A 729 29.34 5.52 16.48
CA ALA A 729 28.06 4.81 16.56
C ALA A 729 28.22 3.47 17.29
N HIS A 730 28.25 3.50 18.62
CA HIS A 730 28.13 2.26 19.40
C HIS A 730 26.69 1.78 19.42
N CYS A 731 26.15 1.39 18.26
CA CYS A 731 24.74 1.05 18.13
C CYS A 731 24.39 -0.29 18.80
N LYS A 732 23.15 -0.38 19.27
CA LYS A 732 22.61 -1.59 19.89
C LYS A 732 22.40 -2.66 18.84
N THR A 733 22.95 -3.87 19.07
CA THR A 733 22.92 -4.93 18.06
C THR A 733 22.52 -6.27 18.65
N LEU A 734 21.58 -6.95 17.99
CA LEU A 734 21.28 -8.37 18.21
C LEU A 734 21.86 -9.12 17.02
N PHE A 735 22.78 -10.04 17.32
CA PHE A 735 23.51 -10.81 16.31
C PHE A 735 23.27 -12.31 16.53
N ALA A 736 22.34 -12.87 15.75
CA ALA A 736 22.10 -14.31 15.79
C ALA A 736 23.02 -15.04 14.79
N THR A 737 23.65 -16.09 15.22
CA THR A 737 24.58 -16.88 14.40
C THR A 737 24.58 -18.35 14.79
N HIS A 738 25.02 -19.19 13.85
CA HIS A 738 25.32 -20.58 14.09
C HIS A 738 26.84 -20.84 14.21
N TYR A 739 27.67 -19.80 14.02
CA TYR A 739 29.12 -19.87 14.20
C TYR A 739 29.50 -19.80 15.66
N HIS A 740 29.95 -20.92 16.24
CA HIS A 740 30.33 -20.99 17.65
C HIS A 740 31.63 -20.21 17.94
N GLU A 741 32.46 -20.03 16.94
CA GLU A 741 33.71 -19.31 17.01
C GLU A 741 33.51 -17.84 17.43
N LEU A 742 32.38 -17.25 17.08
CA LEU A 742 32.06 -15.88 17.48
C LEU A 742 31.84 -15.73 19.00
N ASN A 743 31.63 -16.83 19.73
CA ASN A 743 31.57 -16.79 21.21
C ASN A 743 32.86 -16.27 21.84
N GLU A 744 33.99 -16.47 21.17
CA GLU A 744 35.30 -15.99 21.67
C GLU A 744 35.45 -14.46 21.63
N MET A 745 34.58 -13.75 20.88
CA MET A 745 34.62 -12.29 20.82
C MET A 745 34.40 -11.64 22.17
N THR A 746 33.67 -12.26 23.10
CA THR A 746 33.46 -11.72 24.46
C THR A 746 34.75 -11.61 25.25
N ASN A 747 35.77 -12.40 24.92
CA ASN A 747 37.09 -12.36 25.59
C ASN A 747 37.89 -11.13 25.17
N LYS A 748 37.66 -10.60 23.96
CA LYS A 748 38.39 -9.48 23.36
C LYS A 748 37.61 -8.15 23.44
N PHE A 749 36.26 -8.23 23.38
CA PHE A 749 35.38 -7.08 23.24
C PHE A 749 34.40 -6.98 24.42
N PRO A 750 34.59 -6.08 25.38
CA PRO A 750 33.86 -6.09 26.65
C PRO A 750 32.36 -5.80 26.53
N ARG A 751 31.93 -5.08 25.48
CA ARG A 751 30.52 -4.76 25.22
C ARG A 751 29.78 -5.80 24.40
N ILE A 752 30.42 -6.93 24.04
CA ILE A 752 29.80 -8.08 23.43
C ILE A 752 29.45 -9.08 24.52
N LYS A 753 28.23 -9.59 24.56
CA LYS A 753 27.79 -10.62 25.53
C LYS A 753 27.18 -11.78 24.78
N ASN A 754 27.54 -13.00 25.22
CA ASN A 754 27.03 -14.25 24.63
C ASN A 754 25.74 -14.66 25.30
N PHE A 755 24.78 -15.06 24.45
CA PHE A 755 23.52 -15.65 24.82
C PHE A 755 23.26 -16.91 23.99
N THR A 756 22.49 -17.81 24.54
CA THR A 756 22.02 -18.98 23.80
C THR A 756 20.55 -19.23 24.08
N VAL A 757 19.87 -19.84 23.12
CA VAL A 757 18.50 -20.31 23.32
C VAL A 757 18.54 -21.68 23.96
N ALA A 758 18.00 -21.80 25.17
CA ALA A 758 18.08 -23.00 26.01
C ALA A 758 17.44 -24.22 25.33
N VAL A 759 18.15 -25.33 25.41
CA VAL A 759 17.73 -26.66 24.89
C VAL A 759 17.81 -27.65 26.04
N LYS A 760 16.83 -28.52 26.16
CA LYS A 760 16.85 -29.62 27.14
C LYS A 760 16.89 -30.95 26.43
N GLU A 761 17.88 -31.75 26.72
CA GLU A 761 17.97 -33.13 26.26
C GLU A 761 17.15 -34.04 27.18
N VAL A 762 16.20 -34.78 26.62
CA VAL A 762 15.37 -35.77 27.33
C VAL A 762 15.51 -37.12 26.61
N GLY A 763 16.45 -37.92 27.07
CA GLY A 763 16.84 -39.17 26.40
C GLY A 763 17.40 -38.94 25.01
N THR A 764 16.72 -39.43 23.97
CA THR A 764 17.12 -39.23 22.55
C THR A 764 16.42 -38.05 21.88
N LYS A 765 15.57 -37.31 22.60
CA LYS A 765 14.82 -36.18 22.08
C LYS A 765 15.38 -34.87 22.62
N ILE A 766 15.41 -33.84 21.73
CA ILE A 766 15.76 -32.50 22.11
C ILE A 766 14.47 -31.68 22.24
N LEU A 767 14.29 -31.02 23.37
CA LEU A 767 13.22 -30.10 23.62
C LEU A 767 13.76 -28.66 23.53
N PHE A 768 13.30 -27.87 22.58
CA PHE A 768 13.63 -26.48 22.47
C PHE A 768 12.81 -25.69 23.50
N LEU A 769 13.47 -25.13 24.53
CA LEU A 769 12.81 -24.37 25.57
C LEU A 769 12.44 -22.97 25.12
N ARG A 770 12.95 -22.50 23.97
CA ARG A 770 12.71 -21.18 23.39
C ARG A 770 13.02 -20.01 24.37
N LYS A 771 13.82 -20.28 25.43
CA LYS A 771 14.20 -19.30 26.45
C LYS A 771 15.64 -18.86 26.23
N LEU A 772 15.85 -17.53 26.17
CA LEU A 772 17.16 -16.90 26.06
C LEU A 772 17.85 -16.96 27.44
N VAL A 773 19.09 -17.43 27.48
CA VAL A 773 19.92 -17.51 28.68
C VAL A 773 21.33 -16.99 28.38
N GLU A 774 22.02 -16.47 29.37
CA GLU A 774 23.41 -16.04 29.24
C GLU A 774 24.35 -17.24 29.00
N GLY A 775 25.37 -17.03 28.17
CA GLY A 775 26.36 -18.02 27.79
C GLY A 775 26.29 -18.40 26.31
N GLY A 776 27.31 -19.06 25.80
CA GLY A 776 27.40 -19.58 24.44
C GLY A 776 27.01 -21.04 24.31
N SER A 777 26.52 -21.50 23.15
CA SER A 777 26.36 -22.93 22.87
C SER A 777 27.64 -23.47 22.27
N GLU A 778 28.11 -24.59 22.81
CA GLU A 778 29.31 -25.30 22.32
C GLU A 778 28.97 -26.44 21.34
N HIS A 779 27.69 -26.79 21.17
CA HIS A 779 27.27 -27.92 20.38
C HIS A 779 26.38 -27.55 19.20
N SER A 780 26.64 -28.24 18.08
CA SER A 780 25.80 -28.18 16.89
C SER A 780 24.66 -29.18 16.98
N PHE A 781 23.42 -28.73 16.75
CA PHE A 781 22.22 -29.59 16.79
C PHE A 781 21.63 -29.88 15.41
N GLY A 782 22.35 -29.58 14.31
CA GLY A 782 21.85 -29.74 12.94
C GLY A 782 21.40 -31.17 12.59
N ILE A 783 22.14 -32.18 13.05
CA ILE A 783 21.79 -33.60 12.82
C ILE A 783 20.51 -33.97 13.57
N HIS A 784 20.28 -33.43 14.76
CA HIS A 784 19.05 -33.64 15.51
C HIS A 784 17.82 -33.03 14.83
N VAL A 785 17.99 -31.84 14.25
CA VAL A 785 16.93 -31.18 13.44
C VAL A 785 16.62 -32.02 12.19
N ALA A 786 17.65 -32.56 11.52
CA ALA A 786 17.48 -33.44 10.38
C ALA A 786 16.67 -34.71 10.74
N LYS A 787 16.94 -35.30 11.91
CA LYS A 787 16.18 -36.43 12.45
C LYS A 787 14.71 -36.06 12.73
N LEU A 788 14.46 -34.89 13.33
CA LEU A 788 13.09 -34.37 13.57
C LEU A 788 12.32 -34.11 12.27
N ALA A 789 13.02 -33.67 11.23
CA ALA A 789 12.45 -33.48 9.88
C ALA A 789 12.12 -34.78 9.14
N GLY A 790 12.37 -35.96 9.77
CA GLY A 790 12.06 -37.27 9.17
C GLY A 790 13.10 -37.78 8.19
N MET A 791 14.35 -37.29 8.25
CA MET A 791 15.45 -37.82 7.42
C MET A 791 15.71 -39.32 7.71
N PRO A 792 15.97 -40.16 6.72
CA PRO A 792 16.19 -41.60 6.91
C PRO A 792 17.28 -41.90 7.94
N ASN A 793 17.01 -42.80 8.87
CA ASN A 793 17.91 -43.15 9.97
C ASN A 793 19.36 -43.48 9.51
N PRO A 794 19.63 -44.24 8.41
CA PRO A 794 21.00 -44.52 7.96
C PRO A 794 21.79 -43.24 7.63
N VAL A 795 21.11 -42.19 7.09
CA VAL A 795 21.74 -40.91 6.77
C VAL A 795 22.10 -40.17 8.06
N VAL A 796 21.17 -40.16 9.05
CA VAL A 796 21.37 -39.51 10.35
C VAL A 796 22.53 -40.20 11.13
N GLU A 797 22.60 -41.55 11.12
CA GLU A 797 23.67 -42.28 11.77
C GLU A 797 25.03 -42.01 11.09
N ARG A 798 25.07 -41.98 9.77
CA ARG A 798 26.32 -41.68 9.05
C ARG A 798 26.78 -40.25 9.32
N ALA A 799 25.85 -39.27 9.27
CA ALA A 799 26.15 -37.88 9.60
C ALA A 799 26.70 -37.74 11.03
N THR A 800 26.13 -38.46 12.00
CA THR A 800 26.60 -38.45 13.38
C THR A 800 28.01 -38.98 13.53
N LYS A 801 28.37 -40.05 12.78
CA LYS A 801 29.74 -40.58 12.73
C LYS A 801 30.71 -39.59 12.12
N MET A 802 30.35 -39.00 10.97
CA MET A 802 31.19 -38.00 10.31
C MET A 802 31.44 -36.77 11.19
N LEU A 803 30.39 -36.26 11.91
CA LEU A 803 30.56 -35.16 12.83
C LEU A 803 31.59 -35.47 13.91
N LYS A 804 31.51 -36.67 14.54
CA LYS A 804 32.48 -37.08 15.56
C LYS A 804 33.91 -37.19 15.01
N GLU A 805 34.08 -37.70 13.78
CA GLU A 805 35.39 -37.78 13.10
C GLU A 805 35.97 -36.35 12.87
N LEU A 806 35.14 -35.37 12.42
CA LEU A 806 35.56 -34.00 12.19
C LEU A 806 35.89 -33.25 13.48
N GLU A 807 35.08 -33.41 14.54
CA GLU A 807 35.34 -32.81 15.86
C GLU A 807 36.59 -33.39 16.54
N THR A 808 36.91 -34.68 16.35
CA THR A 808 38.13 -35.31 16.92
C THR A 808 39.38 -34.92 16.17
N SER A 809 39.31 -34.72 14.86
CA SER A 809 40.46 -34.24 14.04
C SER A 809 40.84 -32.80 14.40
N ASN A 810 39.86 -31.94 14.69
CA ASN A 810 40.13 -30.58 15.12
C ASN A 810 40.68 -30.46 16.57
N ARG A 811 40.31 -31.37 17.49
CA ARG A 811 40.81 -31.37 18.88
C ARG A 811 42.24 -31.94 19.01
N GLY A 812 42.72 -32.68 18.00
CA GLY A 812 44.05 -33.28 18.00
C GLY A 812 45.19 -32.27 17.73
N SER A 813 44.91 -31.22 16.95
CA SER A 813 45.91 -30.22 16.59
C SER A 813 46.16 -29.14 17.64
N ASP A 814 45.19 -28.91 18.56
CA ASP A 814 45.30 -27.81 19.55
C ASP A 814 46.08 -28.17 20.85
N LYS A 815 46.24 -29.46 21.18
CA LYS A 815 46.86 -29.85 22.44
C LYS A 815 48.40 -29.91 22.41
N GLU A 816 49.05 -30.05 21.26
CA GLU A 816 50.52 -30.09 21.15
C GLU A 816 51.17 -28.69 20.97
N LYS A 817 50.41 -27.66 20.47
CA LYS A 817 51.00 -26.35 20.18
C LYS A 817 50.98 -25.37 21.36
N VAL A 818 50.24 -25.67 22.47
CA VAL A 818 50.14 -24.74 23.64
C VAL A 818 51.36 -24.84 24.58
N LYS A 819 52.27 -25.81 24.40
CA LYS A 819 53.43 -25.97 25.29
C LYS A 819 54.73 -25.25 24.86
N GLU A 820 54.82 -24.64 23.68
CA GLU A 820 56.07 -24.04 23.17
C GLU A 820 56.05 -22.53 22.88
N ALA A 821 54.91 -21.81 23.08
CA ALA A 821 54.87 -20.38 22.79
C ALA A 821 54.83 -19.51 24.04
N GLY A 822 55.92 -19.53 24.84
CA GLY A 822 56.30 -18.45 25.76
C GLY A 822 57.33 -17.52 25.12
N ASN A 823 56.98 -16.23 24.89
CA ASN A 823 57.76 -15.13 24.40
C ASN A 823 57.88 -14.93 22.86
N SER A 824 56.97 -14.12 22.36
CA SER A 824 57.34 -12.96 21.51
C SER A 824 56.09 -12.23 21.03
N ALA A 825 56.09 -10.92 21.19
CA ALA A 825 55.09 -9.99 20.67
C ALA A 825 55.19 -9.92 19.14
N ASP A 826 54.47 -10.80 18.45
CA ASP A 826 54.10 -10.73 17.03
C ASP A 826 53.23 -11.94 16.72
N MET A 827 51.99 -11.95 17.27
CA MET A 827 51.01 -12.99 16.87
C MET A 827 50.01 -12.39 15.89
N GLN A 828 50.45 -12.25 14.67
CA GLN A 828 49.60 -12.09 13.52
C GLN A 828 49.12 -13.48 13.09
N LEU A 829 47.82 -13.75 13.34
CA LEU A 829 46.95 -14.69 12.65
C LEU A 829 47.56 -15.98 12.10
N SER A 830 47.78 -16.96 12.96
CA SER A 830 48.08 -18.37 12.56
C SER A 830 46.94 -19.31 12.98
N PHE A 831 45.71 -19.01 12.58
CA PHE A 831 44.55 -19.88 12.91
C PHE A 831 44.03 -20.71 11.76
N PHE A 832 44.58 -20.55 10.54
CA PHE A 832 44.10 -21.28 9.34
C PHE A 832 45.25 -21.76 8.50
N GLN A 833 45.81 -22.92 8.85
CA GLN A 833 46.53 -23.74 7.87
C GLN A 833 45.60 -24.88 7.46
N LEU A 834 44.99 -24.77 6.30
CA LEU A 834 44.51 -25.92 5.53
C LEU A 834 45.76 -26.67 5.07
N ASP A 835 46.10 -27.75 5.78
CA ASP A 835 47.08 -28.74 5.28
C ASP A 835 46.40 -29.51 4.15
N ASP A 836 46.54 -29.04 2.92
CA ASP A 836 46.28 -29.85 1.73
C ASP A 836 47.37 -30.93 1.65
N PRO A 837 47.04 -32.22 1.78
CA PRO A 837 48.03 -33.30 1.76
C PRO A 837 48.94 -33.26 0.53
N VAL A 838 48.49 -32.69 -0.56
CA VAL A 838 49.26 -32.50 -1.82
C VAL A 838 50.28 -31.37 -1.66
N LEU A 839 49.94 -30.27 -0.99
CA LEU A 839 50.86 -29.19 -0.67
C LEU A 839 51.90 -29.58 0.36
N GLU A 840 51.58 -30.42 1.35
CA GLU A 840 52.53 -31.02 2.25
C GLU A 840 53.54 -31.93 1.52
N GLN A 841 53.08 -32.81 0.62
CA GLN A 841 53.96 -33.64 -0.19
C GLN A 841 54.87 -32.82 -1.08
N ILE A 842 54.39 -31.78 -1.70
CA ILE A 842 55.21 -30.84 -2.51
C ILE A 842 56.23 -30.12 -1.64
N ARG A 843 55.85 -29.66 -0.47
CA ARG A 843 56.77 -28.97 0.47
C ARG A 843 57.89 -29.93 0.90
N ASP A 844 57.54 -31.14 1.29
CA ASP A 844 58.50 -32.16 1.73
C ASP A 844 59.43 -32.60 0.60
N GLU A 845 58.97 -32.78 -0.64
CA GLU A 845 59.80 -33.06 -1.81
C GLU A 845 60.76 -31.90 -2.12
N VAL A 846 60.34 -30.66 -2.01
CA VAL A 846 61.17 -29.48 -2.26
C VAL A 846 62.18 -29.27 -1.13
N GLN A 847 61.82 -29.48 0.16
CA GLN A 847 62.75 -29.32 1.30
C GLN A 847 63.82 -30.42 1.37
N ASN A 848 63.48 -31.63 0.95
CA ASN A 848 64.43 -32.72 0.94
C ASN A 848 65.33 -32.79 -0.31
N MET A 849 65.20 -31.85 -1.23
CA MET A 849 65.94 -31.78 -2.49
C MET A 849 67.28 -31.03 -2.29
N ASP A 850 68.39 -31.75 -2.42
CA ASP A 850 69.71 -31.08 -2.43
C ASP A 850 70.03 -30.53 -3.83
N ILE A 851 69.73 -29.23 -4.02
CA ILE A 851 69.82 -28.55 -5.33
C ILE A 851 71.27 -28.49 -5.86
N ASP A 852 72.26 -28.48 -4.96
CA ASP A 852 73.67 -28.31 -5.33
C ASP A 852 74.28 -29.60 -5.92
N THR A 853 73.62 -30.71 -5.74
CA THR A 853 74.10 -32.04 -6.25
C THR A 853 73.38 -32.52 -7.52
N LEU A 854 72.32 -31.81 -7.96
CA LEU A 854 71.49 -32.17 -9.12
C LEU A 854 72.06 -31.70 -10.44
N THR A 855 72.15 -32.59 -11.41
CA THR A 855 72.44 -32.22 -12.80
C THR A 855 71.21 -31.51 -13.44
N PRO A 856 71.37 -30.69 -14.49
CA PRO A 856 70.25 -29.97 -15.12
C PRO A 856 69.13 -30.92 -15.62
N VAL A 857 69.46 -32.13 -15.99
CA VAL A 857 68.50 -33.13 -16.44
C VAL A 857 67.71 -33.73 -15.25
N GLU A 858 68.37 -34.03 -14.15
CA GLU A 858 67.73 -34.51 -12.92
C GLU A 858 66.83 -33.47 -12.28
N ALA A 859 67.20 -32.19 -12.32
CA ALA A 859 66.40 -31.08 -11.85
C ALA A 859 65.09 -30.98 -12.68
N LEU A 860 65.16 -31.13 -14.01
CA LEU A 860 63.97 -31.18 -14.87
C LEU A 860 63.06 -32.36 -14.56
N PHE A 861 63.62 -33.56 -14.27
CA PHE A 861 62.80 -34.69 -13.84
C PHE A 861 62.10 -34.47 -12.51
N LYS A 862 62.80 -33.92 -11.51
CA LYS A 862 62.23 -33.59 -10.21
C LYS A 862 61.15 -32.50 -10.30
N LEU A 863 61.32 -31.48 -11.09
CA LEU A 863 60.27 -30.47 -11.38
C LEU A 863 59.06 -31.11 -12.05
N ASN A 864 59.25 -32.13 -12.89
CA ASN A 864 58.12 -32.80 -13.54
C ASN A 864 57.39 -33.76 -12.58
N GLU A 865 58.08 -34.33 -11.60
CA GLU A 865 57.46 -35.09 -10.50
C GLU A 865 56.59 -34.20 -9.63
N ILE A 866 57.11 -33.06 -9.19
CA ILE A 866 56.36 -32.05 -8.42
C ILE A 866 55.16 -31.55 -9.24
N LYS A 867 55.30 -31.31 -10.53
CA LYS A 867 54.19 -30.93 -11.41
C LYS A 867 53.15 -32.03 -11.57
N LYS A 868 53.49 -33.28 -11.50
CA LYS A 868 52.49 -34.36 -11.50
C LYS A 868 51.70 -34.42 -10.20
N LEU A 869 52.27 -34.07 -9.06
CA LEU A 869 51.56 -33.98 -7.79
C LEU A 869 50.46 -32.92 -7.81
N THR A 870 50.64 -31.80 -8.56
CA THR A 870 49.62 -30.74 -8.73
C THR A 870 48.46 -31.10 -9.65
N GLY A 871 48.37 -32.32 -10.20
CA GLY A 871 47.23 -32.82 -10.96
C GLY A 871 47.03 -32.22 -12.37
N SER A 872 47.99 -31.47 -12.93
CA SER A 872 47.82 -30.87 -14.26
C SER A 872 48.43 -31.78 -15.36
N SER A 873 47.79 -32.85 -15.73
CA SER A 873 47.97 -33.50 -17.03
C SER A 873 46.92 -32.98 -18.01
N LYS A 874 47.25 -31.99 -18.80
CA LYS A 874 46.49 -31.65 -20.01
C LYS A 874 46.69 -32.81 -21.02
N GLU A 875 45.70 -33.66 -21.16
CA GLU A 875 45.50 -34.45 -22.36
C GLU A 875 45.33 -33.51 -23.57
N LYS A 876 46.30 -33.53 -24.43
CA LYS A 876 46.15 -33.00 -25.79
C LYS A 876 45.22 -33.93 -26.57
N SER A 877 43.99 -33.66 -26.69
CA SER A 877 43.10 -34.22 -27.71
C SER A 877 43.54 -33.70 -29.08
N LYS A 878 44.11 -34.58 -29.89
CA LYS A 878 44.13 -34.44 -31.35
C LYS A 878 42.77 -34.85 -31.88
N ARG A 879 42.00 -33.96 -32.42
CA ARG A 879 41.42 -33.93 -33.78
C ARG A 879 40.49 -32.77 -33.93
#